data_a10193c4d2d8be4b25d9cd4b59de99d1
#
_entry.id   a10193c4d2d8be4b25d9cd4b59de99d1
#
_cell.length_a   1.000
_cell.length_b   1.000
_cell.length_c   1.000
_cell.angle_alpha   90.00
_cell.angle_beta   90.00
_cell.angle_gamma   90.00
#
_symmetry.space_group_name_H-M   'P 1'
#
loop_
_entity.id
_entity.type
_entity.pdbx_description
1 polymer ?
#
loop_
_entity_poly.entity_id
_entity_poly.type
_entity_poly.pdbx_seq_one_letter_code
_entity_poly.pdbx_strand_id
1 'polypeptide(L)'
;KNGEYGVFAPELRKDATGVSWDGDEIKGETISLDKFYVAKPGDTAAKINAEIKDGKNLILTPGIYEISEPITITNENTVVLGLGYATLKPTKGNQCMTIADVKGVKVAGVLFDAGRNKSSTLLTVGKEKNTNDNSDNPICLIDTFYRVGGADSTPGKTTNCVVINSNNVIGDNFWIWRADHGDNTGWYENTANSALVVNGDYVTGYGLFIEHFQKHDVLWRGEYGKTYFLQNEKCYDPQKQEEWMSHNNTVKGYAAYKVSNNVKHHYAVGLGVYDVFIYTNGASIFLDNAIEVPNADDVLIENACIVEIANGEGPNVGINNIINGTCPGITTGADSVTVSGKSGGYAVQRLLYYRNKTSVSLPDSYDYSKDGGNGMEKYPLDDNGLIIPNTEDNVKQPDMDTDGADKTIVKEPATKDTSSALGTDKTGDNYYEDKIKDCTDEWKKVEEANRYVTPGKVDKPKNDKSVANQVRTKYGVYVGKVFTAGNYIYQVTSVDTLKQGKAKLIGVVASKKNTLTTVAVPDKTSYKGYGLSASEVGAKAFMSMKKLKKVSFAAGIKTIGASAFSKCTKLNKISFKNVTTIGGKAFAGCKGLKKVTIGSKVTKINSNTFSGCKKLSKVTIGKKVKSIGKNAFKKCSKLKTVVIGKAVKTISAKAFASDNKIKTITFKGKKLKKVKKNSFSKKVVKNIKSKKTKLKGNKKAVKAFKKKLKIK
;
A
#
# COMPACT_ATOMS: atom_id res chain seq x y z
N LYS A 1 20.30 -21.08 -21.04
CA LYS A 1 21.63 -20.65 -21.55
C LYS A 1 22.32 -21.92 -22.08
N ASN A 2 22.76 -21.97 -23.33
CA ASN A 2 23.45 -23.11 -23.94
C ASN A 2 22.74 -24.47 -23.93
N GLY A 3 21.39 -24.51 -23.94
CA GLY A 3 20.60 -25.73 -23.88
C GLY A 3 20.40 -26.34 -22.49
N GLU A 4 20.96 -25.73 -21.46
CA GLU A 4 20.71 -26.13 -20.08
C GLU A 4 19.54 -25.38 -19.49
N TYR A 5 18.67 -26.10 -18.80
CA TYR A 5 17.52 -25.56 -18.08
C TYR A 5 17.86 -25.30 -16.62
N GLY A 6 17.29 -24.26 -16.05
CA GLY A 6 17.43 -23.91 -14.64
C GLY A 6 16.26 -23.09 -14.13
N VAL A 7 16.21 -22.91 -12.82
CA VAL A 7 15.27 -22.00 -12.14
C VAL A 7 16.01 -20.72 -11.83
N PHE A 8 15.51 -19.60 -12.30
CA PHE A 8 16.06 -18.29 -11.94
C PHE A 8 15.47 -17.83 -10.61
N ALA A 9 16.31 -17.68 -9.60
CA ALA A 9 15.96 -17.13 -8.30
C ALA A 9 16.40 -15.65 -8.24
N PRO A 10 15.46 -14.69 -8.27
CA PRO A 10 15.82 -13.27 -8.23
C PRO A 10 16.43 -12.90 -6.88
N GLU A 11 17.38 -11.96 -6.91
CA GLU A 11 17.98 -11.34 -5.74
C GLU A 11 16.99 -10.36 -5.08
N LEU A 12 16.97 -10.35 -3.75
CA LEU A 12 16.21 -9.38 -3.00
C LEU A 12 16.72 -7.96 -3.27
N ARG A 13 15.85 -7.06 -3.69
CA ARG A 13 16.18 -5.65 -3.95
C ARG A 13 16.02 -4.85 -2.66
N LYS A 14 17.12 -4.28 -2.15
CA LYS A 14 17.12 -3.37 -1.00
C LYS A 14 16.93 -1.93 -1.46
N ASP A 15 16.22 -1.11 -0.65
CA ASP A 15 15.95 0.31 -0.91
C ASP A 15 15.36 0.60 -2.31
N ALA A 16 14.66 -0.35 -2.86
CA ALA A 16 14.03 -0.26 -4.17
C ALA A 16 12.60 0.27 -4.08
N THR A 17 12.17 0.96 -5.12
CA THR A 17 10.80 1.43 -5.27
C THR A 17 10.31 1.12 -6.68
N GLY A 18 9.12 0.58 -6.78
CA GLY A 18 8.51 0.22 -8.06
C GLY A 18 8.88 -1.18 -8.54
N VAL A 19 8.42 -1.51 -9.73
CA VAL A 19 8.58 -2.83 -10.34
C VAL A 19 9.99 -3.02 -10.93
N SER A 20 10.51 -4.25 -10.87
CA SER A 20 11.87 -4.57 -11.32
C SER A 20 12.06 -4.56 -12.83
N TRP A 21 11.01 -4.75 -13.60
CA TRP A 21 11.07 -4.80 -15.07
C TRP A 21 10.97 -3.44 -15.80
N ASP A 22 11.02 -2.32 -15.05
CA ASP A 22 11.01 -0.96 -15.66
C ASP A 22 12.42 -0.57 -16.13
N GLY A 23 13.08 -1.42 -16.91
CA GLY A 23 14.32 -1.13 -17.62
C GLY A 23 15.63 -1.38 -16.88
N ASP A 24 15.59 -1.98 -15.71
CA ASP A 24 16.77 -2.46 -14.99
C ASP A 24 16.94 -3.98 -15.20
N GLU A 25 18.17 -4.44 -15.36
CA GLU A 25 18.49 -5.86 -15.41
C GLU A 25 18.12 -6.53 -14.07
N ILE A 26 17.30 -7.58 -14.11
CA ILE A 26 16.95 -8.34 -12.91
C ILE A 26 18.18 -9.16 -12.50
N LYS A 27 18.73 -8.85 -11.32
CA LYS A 27 19.81 -9.63 -10.72
C LYS A 27 19.25 -10.86 -10.04
N GLY A 28 20.02 -11.92 -10.04
CA GLY A 28 19.66 -13.17 -9.41
C GLY A 28 20.56 -14.31 -9.85
N GLU A 29 20.29 -15.49 -9.33
CA GLU A 29 21.02 -16.71 -9.61
C GLU A 29 20.17 -17.68 -10.45
N THR A 30 20.77 -18.32 -11.43
CA THR A 30 20.15 -19.46 -12.13
C THR A 30 20.65 -20.76 -11.52
N ILE A 31 19.77 -21.47 -10.84
CA ILE A 31 20.03 -22.76 -10.21
C ILE A 31 19.74 -23.85 -11.24
N SER A 32 20.72 -24.70 -11.53
CA SER A 32 20.57 -25.81 -12.50
C SER A 32 19.53 -26.83 -12.03
N LEU A 33 18.78 -27.43 -12.97
CA LEU A 33 17.76 -28.44 -12.64
C LEU A 33 18.29 -29.68 -11.94
N ASP A 34 19.58 -30.04 -12.09
CA ASP A 34 20.20 -31.11 -11.35
C ASP A 34 20.23 -30.91 -9.82
N LYS A 35 20.07 -29.66 -9.39
CA LYS A 35 19.94 -29.27 -7.98
C LYS A 35 18.51 -29.34 -7.45
N PHE A 36 17.55 -29.78 -8.25
CA PHE A 36 16.17 -29.94 -7.86
C PHE A 36 15.73 -31.39 -7.83
N TYR A 37 14.93 -31.73 -6.84
CA TYR A 37 14.04 -32.88 -6.92
C TYR A 37 12.75 -32.44 -7.61
N VAL A 38 12.42 -33.14 -8.70
CA VAL A 38 11.16 -32.86 -9.44
C VAL A 38 10.11 -33.88 -8.98
N ALA A 39 9.30 -33.46 -8.02
CA ALA A 39 8.26 -34.29 -7.46
C ALA A 39 7.04 -34.42 -8.41
N LYS A 40 6.37 -35.55 -8.32
CA LYS A 40 5.14 -35.85 -9.07
C LYS A 40 4.00 -36.18 -8.09
N PRO A 41 2.75 -35.91 -8.45
CA PRO A 41 1.61 -36.41 -7.68
C PRO A 41 1.76 -37.92 -7.42
N GLY A 42 1.56 -38.32 -6.17
CA GLY A 42 1.82 -39.71 -5.72
C GLY A 42 3.18 -39.92 -5.05
N ASP A 43 4.14 -38.99 -5.16
CA ASP A 43 5.33 -39.03 -4.31
C ASP A 43 4.93 -38.76 -2.85
N THR A 44 5.45 -39.59 -1.94
CA THR A 44 5.18 -39.41 -0.51
C THR A 44 5.96 -38.23 0.07
N ALA A 45 5.42 -37.60 1.12
CA ALA A 45 6.14 -36.52 1.82
C ALA A 45 7.48 -37.02 2.37
N ALA A 46 7.57 -38.28 2.86
CA ALA A 46 8.82 -38.87 3.32
C ALA A 46 9.89 -38.88 2.23
N LYS A 47 9.53 -39.25 1.00
CA LYS A 47 10.46 -39.25 -0.14
C LYS A 47 10.91 -37.85 -0.48
N ILE A 48 9.97 -36.88 -0.56
CA ILE A 48 10.27 -35.47 -0.82
C ILE A 48 11.20 -34.92 0.27
N ASN A 49 10.92 -35.21 1.53
CA ASN A 49 11.73 -34.77 2.67
C ASN A 49 13.16 -35.33 2.64
N ALA A 50 13.32 -36.61 2.20
CA ALA A 50 14.65 -37.19 2.05
C ALA A 50 15.50 -36.43 1.03
N GLU A 51 14.94 -36.12 -0.14
CA GLU A 51 15.62 -35.35 -1.19
C GLU A 51 15.99 -33.92 -0.75
N ILE A 52 15.08 -33.26 -0.02
CA ILE A 52 15.34 -31.93 0.54
C ILE A 52 16.45 -32.01 1.58
N LYS A 53 16.42 -33.00 2.46
CA LYS A 53 17.47 -33.24 3.46
C LYS A 53 18.84 -33.43 2.83
N ASP A 54 18.90 -34.09 1.67
CA ASP A 54 20.13 -34.29 0.88
C ASP A 54 20.56 -33.02 0.11
N GLY A 55 19.93 -31.85 0.38
CA GLY A 55 20.33 -30.57 -0.18
C GLY A 55 19.69 -30.22 -1.53
N LYS A 56 18.71 -30.99 -2.00
CA LYS A 56 17.96 -30.66 -3.21
C LYS A 56 16.95 -29.55 -2.95
N ASN A 57 16.78 -28.65 -3.91
CA ASN A 57 15.59 -27.81 -4.05
C ASN A 57 14.42 -28.65 -4.54
N LEU A 58 13.21 -28.10 -4.50
CA LEU A 58 11.98 -28.81 -4.85
C LEU A 58 11.23 -28.14 -6.01
N ILE A 59 10.89 -28.90 -7.03
CA ILE A 59 9.87 -28.55 -8.01
C ILE A 59 8.69 -29.49 -7.82
N LEU A 60 7.51 -28.89 -7.58
CA LEU A 60 6.23 -29.60 -7.56
C LEU A 60 5.60 -29.48 -8.95
N THR A 61 5.44 -30.60 -9.67
CA THR A 61 4.71 -30.61 -10.95
C THR A 61 3.21 -30.44 -10.74
N PRO A 62 2.43 -30.05 -11.77
CA PRO A 62 0.98 -29.87 -11.63
C PRO A 62 0.26 -31.09 -11.09
N GLY A 63 -0.63 -30.88 -10.12
CA GLY A 63 -1.52 -31.89 -9.55
C GLY A 63 -1.62 -31.81 -8.03
N ILE A 64 -2.41 -32.71 -7.47
CA ILE A 64 -2.69 -32.77 -6.02
C ILE A 64 -1.75 -33.79 -5.37
N TYR A 65 -1.02 -33.34 -4.36
CA TYR A 65 -0.15 -34.14 -3.51
C TYR A 65 -0.88 -34.40 -2.19
N GLU A 66 -1.41 -35.60 -2.05
CA GLU A 66 -2.01 -36.06 -0.80
C GLU A 66 -0.90 -36.52 0.16
N ILE A 67 -0.68 -35.75 1.22
CA ILE A 67 0.44 -35.94 2.14
C ILE A 67 -0.04 -36.32 3.54
N SER A 68 0.60 -37.29 4.15
CA SER A 68 0.29 -37.78 5.49
C SER A 68 1.20 -37.25 6.60
N GLU A 69 2.15 -36.43 6.23
CA GLU A 69 3.08 -35.69 7.09
C GLU A 69 3.53 -34.40 6.34
N PRO A 70 4.02 -33.39 7.03
CA PRO A 70 4.42 -32.14 6.38
C PRO A 70 5.66 -32.31 5.49
N ILE A 71 5.73 -31.55 4.41
CA ILE A 71 6.99 -31.27 3.71
C ILE A 71 7.78 -30.34 4.61
N THR A 72 8.99 -30.74 4.99
CA THR A 72 9.82 -30.04 5.98
C THR A 72 11.06 -29.41 5.33
N ILE A 73 11.17 -28.11 5.41
CA ILE A 73 12.31 -27.34 4.87
C ILE A 73 13.22 -26.97 6.04
N THR A 74 14.41 -27.54 6.06
CA THR A 74 15.41 -27.31 7.14
C THR A 74 16.71 -26.69 6.65
N ASN A 75 16.94 -26.67 5.34
CA ASN A 75 18.18 -26.17 4.75
C ASN A 75 18.03 -24.72 4.31
N GLU A 76 19.03 -23.91 4.58
CA GLU A 76 19.11 -22.54 4.08
C GLU A 76 19.04 -22.47 2.56
N ASN A 77 18.51 -21.37 2.02
CA ASN A 77 18.44 -21.10 0.58
C ASN A 77 17.67 -22.13 -0.25
N THR A 78 16.88 -23.00 0.38
CA THR A 78 16.04 -23.95 -0.33
C THR A 78 14.99 -23.23 -1.16
N VAL A 79 14.89 -23.57 -2.43
CA VAL A 79 13.86 -23.10 -3.35
C VAL A 79 12.79 -24.18 -3.52
N VAL A 80 11.54 -23.84 -3.26
CA VAL A 80 10.34 -24.64 -3.56
C VAL A 80 9.55 -23.93 -4.63
N LEU A 81 9.40 -24.55 -5.79
CA LEU A 81 8.64 -24.00 -6.92
C LEU A 81 7.49 -24.92 -7.30
N GLY A 82 6.26 -24.44 -7.14
CA GLY A 82 5.06 -25.08 -7.66
C GLY A 82 4.81 -24.67 -9.11
N LEU A 83 4.56 -25.64 -9.98
CA LEU A 83 4.21 -25.39 -11.37
C LEU A 83 2.72 -25.68 -11.58
N GLY A 84 1.99 -24.71 -12.15
CA GLY A 84 0.61 -24.85 -12.62
C GLY A 84 -0.31 -25.64 -11.68
N TYR A 85 -0.83 -24.99 -10.63
CA TYR A 85 -1.75 -25.59 -9.65
C TYR A 85 -1.17 -26.76 -8.85
N ALA A 86 0.12 -26.79 -8.58
CA ALA A 86 0.71 -27.75 -7.65
C ALA A 86 0.07 -27.55 -6.27
N THR A 87 -0.69 -28.57 -5.81
CA THR A 87 -1.53 -28.48 -4.61
C THR A 87 -1.07 -29.47 -3.55
N LEU A 88 -0.76 -28.98 -2.35
CA LEU A 88 -0.47 -29.81 -1.19
C LEU A 88 -1.74 -29.97 -0.34
N LYS A 89 -2.17 -31.22 -0.09
CA LYS A 89 -3.39 -31.54 0.67
C LYS A 89 -3.08 -32.54 1.79
N PRO A 90 -3.26 -32.17 3.08
CA PRO A 90 -2.99 -33.08 4.20
C PRO A 90 -4.12 -34.10 4.37
N THR A 91 -3.76 -35.34 4.68
CA THR A 91 -4.71 -36.46 4.81
C THR A 91 -5.04 -36.84 6.26
N LYS A 92 -4.15 -36.51 7.22
CA LYS A 92 -4.27 -36.90 8.63
C LYS A 92 -4.44 -35.72 9.61
N GLY A 93 -4.77 -34.51 9.13
CA GLY A 93 -4.78 -33.32 9.96
C GLY A 93 -3.37 -32.76 10.24
N ASN A 94 -2.38 -33.26 9.55
CA ASN A 94 -1.02 -32.73 9.55
C ASN A 94 -0.96 -31.40 8.80
N GLN A 95 0.13 -30.65 8.97
CA GLN A 95 0.43 -29.48 8.15
C GLN A 95 0.81 -29.88 6.72
N CYS A 96 0.64 -28.99 5.76
CA CYS A 96 1.13 -29.22 4.42
C CYS A 96 2.65 -29.03 4.35
N MET A 97 3.16 -27.95 4.98
CA MET A 97 4.57 -27.62 4.96
C MET A 97 4.99 -26.97 6.28
N THR A 98 6.22 -27.24 6.67
CA THR A 98 6.92 -26.53 7.75
C THR A 98 8.25 -26.01 7.24
N ILE A 99 8.57 -24.77 7.55
CA ILE A 99 9.86 -24.16 7.23
C ILE A 99 10.55 -23.86 8.55
N ALA A 100 11.74 -24.41 8.74
CA ALA A 100 12.55 -24.08 9.90
C ALA A 100 12.97 -22.61 9.87
N ASP A 101 13.46 -22.13 11.01
CA ASP A 101 13.99 -20.78 11.10
C ASP A 101 15.40 -20.70 10.49
N VAL A 102 15.46 -20.76 9.17
CA VAL A 102 16.68 -20.75 8.36
C VAL A 102 16.60 -19.67 7.28
N LYS A 103 17.75 -19.15 6.88
CA LYS A 103 17.84 -18.02 5.93
C LYS A 103 17.51 -18.44 4.50
N GLY A 104 16.95 -17.49 3.73
CA GLY A 104 16.91 -17.49 2.28
C GLY A 104 15.98 -18.50 1.62
N VAL A 105 15.12 -19.18 2.36
CA VAL A 105 14.13 -20.09 1.77
C VAL A 105 13.18 -19.30 0.89
N LYS A 106 12.90 -19.80 -0.30
CA LYS A 106 11.93 -19.24 -1.24
C LYS A 106 10.87 -20.28 -1.60
N VAL A 107 9.61 -19.98 -1.34
CA VAL A 107 8.48 -20.82 -1.75
C VAL A 107 7.63 -20.01 -2.72
N ALA A 108 7.40 -20.55 -3.91
CA ALA A 108 6.67 -19.86 -4.95
C ALA A 108 5.68 -20.76 -5.69
N GLY A 109 4.47 -20.22 -6.01
CA GLY A 109 3.51 -20.86 -6.90
C GLY A 109 2.83 -22.12 -6.32
N VAL A 110 2.71 -22.26 -5.01
CA VAL A 110 2.14 -23.45 -4.35
C VAL A 110 0.76 -23.15 -3.79
N LEU A 111 -0.19 -24.06 -4.04
CA LEU A 111 -1.51 -24.06 -3.39
C LEU A 111 -1.51 -25.01 -2.18
N PHE A 112 -1.86 -24.51 -1.03
CA PHE A 112 -2.07 -25.26 0.21
C PHE A 112 -3.58 -25.45 0.42
N ASP A 113 -4.07 -26.68 0.31
CA ASP A 113 -5.50 -27.00 0.40
C ASP A 113 -5.80 -27.76 1.69
N ALA A 114 -6.81 -27.33 2.44
CA ALA A 114 -7.17 -27.98 3.70
C ALA A 114 -7.78 -29.35 3.45
N GLY A 115 -7.32 -30.34 4.21
CA GLY A 115 -7.89 -31.68 4.19
C GLY A 115 -9.17 -31.82 5.03
N ARG A 116 -9.81 -33.00 4.96
CA ARG A 116 -11.01 -33.32 5.76
C ARG A 116 -10.72 -33.28 7.26
N ASN A 117 -9.60 -33.87 7.66
CA ASN A 117 -9.14 -33.85 9.04
C ASN A 117 -8.56 -32.48 9.35
N LYS A 118 -9.00 -31.86 10.44
CA LYS A 118 -8.61 -30.52 10.81
C LYS A 118 -7.11 -30.42 11.09
N SER A 119 -6.44 -29.54 10.39
CA SER A 119 -5.04 -29.21 10.65
C SER A 119 -4.95 -28.04 11.66
N SER A 120 -3.92 -28.01 12.48
CA SER A 120 -3.61 -26.82 13.30
C SER A 120 -3.26 -25.62 12.42
N THR A 121 -2.48 -25.88 11.36
CA THR A 121 -2.14 -24.89 10.34
C THR A 121 -1.78 -25.60 9.03
N LEU A 122 -1.87 -24.90 7.89
CA LEU A 122 -1.43 -25.46 6.61
C LEU A 122 0.05 -25.19 6.36
N LEU A 123 0.53 -24.00 6.68
CA LEU A 123 1.95 -23.62 6.59
C LEU A 123 2.43 -22.97 7.89
N THR A 124 3.53 -23.47 8.45
CA THR A 124 4.23 -22.81 9.56
C THR A 124 5.64 -22.44 9.14
N VAL A 125 6.04 -21.21 9.44
CA VAL A 125 7.39 -20.66 9.19
C VAL A 125 8.06 -20.31 10.52
N GLY A 126 9.09 -21.06 10.88
CA GLY A 126 9.83 -20.91 12.12
C GLY A 126 9.17 -21.57 13.33
N LYS A 127 9.92 -21.60 14.43
CA LYS A 127 9.45 -22.06 15.75
C LYS A 127 9.04 -20.87 16.62
N GLU A 128 8.32 -21.16 17.71
CA GLU A 128 8.10 -20.16 18.75
C GLU A 128 9.45 -19.61 19.28
N LYS A 129 9.49 -18.35 19.65
CA LYS A 129 10.70 -17.65 20.13
C LYS A 129 11.86 -17.70 19.16
N ASN A 130 11.64 -17.10 18.02
CA ASN A 130 12.72 -16.89 17.09
C ASN A 130 13.56 -15.68 17.51
N THR A 131 14.87 -15.88 17.60
CA THR A 131 15.87 -14.83 17.87
C THR A 131 16.80 -14.62 16.67
N ASN A 132 16.64 -15.40 15.60
CA ASN A 132 17.50 -15.30 14.45
C ASN A 132 17.20 -14.01 13.65
N ASP A 133 18.28 -13.33 13.28
CA ASP A 133 18.19 -12.22 12.34
C ASP A 133 18.39 -12.75 10.91
N ASN A 134 17.30 -12.77 10.15
CA ASN A 134 17.30 -13.17 8.74
C ASN A 134 17.24 -11.97 7.79
N SER A 135 17.53 -10.75 8.28
CA SER A 135 17.36 -9.49 7.53
C SER A 135 18.26 -9.38 6.28
N ASP A 136 19.40 -10.03 6.30
CA ASP A 136 20.35 -10.09 5.18
C ASP A 136 19.86 -11.02 4.05
N ASN A 137 19.11 -12.08 4.41
CA ASN A 137 18.60 -13.08 3.48
C ASN A 137 17.28 -13.67 3.98
N PRO A 138 16.16 -12.95 3.85
CA PRO A 138 14.87 -13.33 4.41
C PRO A 138 14.25 -14.57 3.75
N ILE A 139 13.33 -15.20 4.48
CA ILE A 139 12.42 -16.19 3.91
C ILE A 139 11.40 -15.44 3.05
N CYS A 140 11.16 -15.92 1.84
CA CYS A 140 10.20 -15.33 0.90
C CYS A 140 9.11 -16.33 0.52
N LEU A 141 7.87 -15.96 0.72
CA LEU A 141 6.69 -16.68 0.27
C LEU A 141 6.04 -15.85 -0.86
N ILE A 142 6.02 -16.37 -2.07
CA ILE A 142 5.66 -15.60 -3.27
C ILE A 142 4.59 -16.34 -4.03
N ASP A 143 3.50 -15.66 -4.41
CA ASP A 143 2.40 -16.31 -5.14
C ASP A 143 1.94 -17.61 -4.45
N THR A 144 1.74 -17.57 -3.13
CA THR A 144 1.26 -18.72 -2.36
C THR A 144 -0.23 -18.58 -2.07
N PHE A 145 -0.95 -19.68 -2.31
CA PHE A 145 -2.39 -19.72 -2.23
C PHE A 145 -2.85 -20.72 -1.18
N TYR A 146 -3.91 -20.40 -0.46
CA TYR A 146 -4.42 -21.23 0.62
C TYR A 146 -5.94 -21.35 0.49
N ARG A 147 -6.45 -22.57 0.52
CA ARG A 147 -7.87 -22.82 0.35
C ARG A 147 -8.41 -23.71 1.46
N VAL A 148 -9.59 -23.35 1.96
CA VAL A 148 -10.32 -24.14 2.95
C VAL A 148 -11.70 -24.47 2.42
N GLY A 149 -11.90 -25.70 1.90
CA GLY A 149 -13.16 -26.17 1.32
C GLY A 149 -13.44 -25.70 -0.11
N GLY A 150 -14.64 -25.97 -0.60
CA GLY A 150 -15.16 -25.52 -1.88
C GLY A 150 -14.73 -26.32 -3.11
N ALA A 151 -13.75 -27.22 -3.02
CA ALA A 151 -13.14 -27.85 -4.18
C ALA A 151 -13.58 -29.30 -4.44
N ASP A 152 -14.03 -30.00 -3.44
CA ASP A 152 -14.42 -31.40 -3.55
C ASP A 152 -15.53 -31.78 -2.56
N SER A 153 -15.94 -33.04 -2.61
CA SER A 153 -17.03 -33.57 -1.78
C SER A 153 -16.72 -33.65 -0.28
N THR A 154 -15.56 -33.23 0.16
CA THR A 154 -15.19 -33.24 1.58
C THR A 154 -14.87 -31.83 2.09
N PRO A 155 -15.47 -31.41 3.22
CA PRO A 155 -15.17 -30.11 3.78
C PRO A 155 -13.69 -30.03 4.23
N GLY A 156 -12.95 -29.03 3.74
CA GLY A 156 -11.61 -28.74 4.23
C GLY A 156 -11.67 -28.02 5.58
N LYS A 157 -10.81 -28.40 6.53
CA LYS A 157 -10.79 -27.78 7.87
C LYS A 157 -9.36 -27.45 8.31
N THR A 158 -9.17 -26.26 8.89
CA THR A 158 -7.92 -25.88 9.55
C THR A 158 -8.20 -24.90 10.69
N THR A 159 -7.26 -24.75 11.63
CA THR A 159 -7.38 -23.66 12.59
C THR A 159 -6.85 -22.37 11.99
N ASN A 160 -5.65 -22.39 11.39
CA ASN A 160 -5.08 -21.26 10.65
C ASN A 160 -4.54 -21.73 9.30
N CYS A 161 -4.43 -20.84 8.33
CA CYS A 161 -3.76 -21.19 7.08
C CYS A 161 -2.25 -20.99 7.18
N VAL A 162 -1.81 -19.84 7.63
CA VAL A 162 -0.39 -19.48 7.71
C VAL A 162 -0.04 -18.97 9.10
N VAL A 163 1.01 -19.52 9.70
CA VAL A 163 1.61 -19.00 10.93
C VAL A 163 3.08 -18.68 10.67
N ILE A 164 3.46 -17.42 10.86
CA ILE A 164 4.82 -16.92 10.68
C ILE A 164 5.43 -16.57 12.03
N ASN A 165 6.37 -17.38 12.48
CA ASN A 165 7.09 -17.21 13.75
C ASN A 165 8.51 -16.66 13.54
N SER A 166 9.08 -16.87 12.34
CA SER A 166 10.39 -16.33 11.98
C SER A 166 10.36 -14.82 11.77
N ASN A 167 11.44 -14.17 12.13
CA ASN A 167 11.66 -12.76 11.84
C ASN A 167 12.03 -12.54 10.36
N ASN A 168 11.80 -11.31 9.86
CA ASN A 168 12.24 -10.87 8.53
C ASN A 168 11.63 -11.69 7.36
N VAL A 169 10.43 -12.22 7.50
CA VAL A 169 9.75 -12.95 6.42
C VAL A 169 9.06 -11.96 5.48
N ILE A 170 9.14 -12.23 4.19
CA ILE A 170 8.43 -11.49 3.15
C ILE A 170 7.34 -12.38 2.55
N GLY A 171 6.08 -11.95 2.68
CA GLY A 171 4.94 -12.51 1.99
C GLY A 171 4.54 -11.62 0.82
N ASP A 172 4.44 -12.16 -0.38
CA ASP A 172 4.10 -11.40 -1.58
C ASP A 172 3.04 -12.13 -2.40
N ASN A 173 1.92 -11.44 -2.64
CA ASN A 173 0.79 -11.95 -3.39
C ASN A 173 0.18 -13.23 -2.80
N PHE A 174 -0.41 -13.12 -1.61
CA PHE A 174 -1.16 -14.20 -0.97
C PHE A 174 -2.63 -14.14 -1.39
N TRP A 175 -3.20 -15.29 -1.72
CA TRP A 175 -4.65 -15.47 -1.71
C TRP A 175 -5.01 -16.55 -0.71
N ILE A 176 -5.71 -16.19 0.35
CA ILE A 176 -6.09 -17.06 1.45
C ILE A 176 -7.62 -17.05 1.57
N TRP A 177 -8.25 -18.13 1.16
CA TRP A 177 -9.68 -18.20 0.98
C TRP A 177 -10.31 -19.35 1.79
N ARG A 178 -11.18 -19.01 2.73
CA ARG A 178 -12.16 -19.95 3.24
C ARG A 178 -13.35 -19.90 2.30
N ALA A 179 -13.59 -20.97 1.57
CA ALA A 179 -14.60 -20.96 0.53
C ALA A 179 -16.00 -20.65 1.10
N ASP A 180 -16.64 -19.63 0.54
CA ASP A 180 -18.03 -19.23 0.80
C ASP A 180 -19.01 -19.89 -0.17
N HIS A 181 -18.51 -20.45 -1.26
CA HIS A 181 -19.24 -21.19 -2.28
C HIS A 181 -18.47 -22.42 -2.77
N GLY A 182 -19.15 -23.30 -3.51
CA GLY A 182 -18.63 -24.58 -3.94
C GLY A 182 -19.16 -25.73 -3.06
N ASP A 183 -18.51 -26.89 -3.14
CA ASP A 183 -18.95 -28.08 -2.43
C ASP A 183 -18.60 -28.04 -0.93
N ASN A 184 -19.55 -28.41 -0.08
CA ASN A 184 -19.37 -28.53 1.38
C ASN A 184 -18.77 -27.25 2.02
N THR A 185 -19.39 -26.11 1.72
CA THR A 185 -19.10 -24.83 2.33
C THR A 185 -20.22 -24.40 3.27
N GLY A 186 -19.91 -23.69 4.33
CA GLY A 186 -20.84 -23.15 5.30
C GLY A 186 -20.20 -22.95 6.68
N TRP A 187 -20.94 -22.26 7.56
CA TRP A 187 -20.45 -21.87 8.88
C TRP A 187 -19.87 -23.01 9.70
N TYR A 188 -20.53 -24.20 9.66
CA TYR A 188 -20.13 -25.39 10.42
C TYR A 188 -19.37 -26.43 9.58
N GLU A 189 -19.21 -26.21 8.27
CA GLU A 189 -18.63 -27.17 7.34
C GLU A 189 -17.12 -26.99 7.18
N ASN A 190 -16.71 -26.02 6.41
CA ASN A 190 -15.30 -25.74 6.13
C ASN A 190 -14.72 -24.74 7.12
N THR A 191 -14.51 -25.17 8.35
CA THR A 191 -14.13 -24.29 9.46
C THR A 191 -12.67 -23.83 9.40
N ALA A 192 -12.47 -22.52 9.61
CA ALA A 192 -11.15 -21.92 9.75
C ALA A 192 -11.20 -20.64 10.61
N ASN A 193 -10.34 -20.57 11.62
CA ASN A 193 -10.34 -19.41 12.52
C ASN A 193 -9.67 -18.21 11.85
N SER A 194 -8.40 -18.31 11.47
CA SER A 194 -7.62 -17.20 10.94
C SER A 194 -6.84 -17.59 9.67
N ALA A 195 -6.68 -16.64 8.79
CA ALA A 195 -5.92 -16.83 7.58
C ALA A 195 -4.41 -16.72 7.85
N LEU A 196 -4.00 -15.60 8.41
CA LEU A 196 -2.59 -15.26 8.62
C LEU A 196 -2.36 -14.84 10.07
N VAL A 197 -1.48 -15.54 10.76
CA VAL A 197 -1.00 -15.18 12.11
C VAL A 197 0.49 -14.89 12.02
N VAL A 198 0.91 -13.69 12.43
CA VAL A 198 2.30 -13.24 12.38
C VAL A 198 2.80 -12.98 13.79
N ASN A 199 3.70 -13.84 14.26
CA ASN A 199 4.36 -13.74 15.56
C ASN A 199 5.78 -13.18 15.44
N GLY A 200 6.43 -13.34 14.27
CA GLY A 200 7.78 -12.86 13.99
C GLY A 200 7.85 -11.35 13.82
N ASP A 201 8.99 -10.78 14.17
CA ASP A 201 9.29 -9.36 14.01
C ASP A 201 9.75 -9.04 12.57
N TYR A 202 9.58 -7.78 12.14
CA TYR A 202 10.03 -7.29 10.83
C TYR A 202 9.46 -8.06 9.63
N VAL A 203 8.30 -8.69 9.78
CA VAL A 203 7.61 -9.37 8.69
C VAL A 203 6.93 -8.35 7.79
N THR A 204 6.97 -8.57 6.48
CA THR A 204 6.33 -7.69 5.51
C THR A 204 5.39 -8.47 4.60
N GLY A 205 4.14 -8.03 4.50
CA GLY A 205 3.14 -8.53 3.56
C GLY A 205 2.88 -7.55 2.42
N TYR A 206 2.96 -8.03 1.18
CA TYR A 206 2.58 -7.29 -0.02
C TYR A 206 1.42 -7.99 -0.72
N GLY A 207 0.34 -7.27 -1.05
CA GLY A 207 -0.75 -7.82 -1.84
C GLY A 207 -1.45 -9.01 -1.19
N LEU A 208 -2.04 -8.80 -0.02
CA LEU A 208 -2.77 -9.84 0.72
C LEU A 208 -4.24 -9.83 0.27
N PHE A 209 -4.73 -10.96 -0.23
CA PHE A 209 -6.13 -11.21 -0.56
C PHE A 209 -6.64 -12.29 0.40
N ILE A 210 -7.50 -11.90 1.36
CA ILE A 210 -7.86 -12.76 2.48
C ILE A 210 -9.38 -12.71 2.69
N GLU A 211 -10.04 -13.89 2.68
CA GLU A 211 -11.48 -13.93 2.55
C GLU A 211 -12.13 -14.97 3.48
N HIS A 212 -13.19 -14.55 4.19
CA HIS A 212 -14.24 -15.33 4.87
C HIS A 212 -13.85 -16.09 6.13
N PHE A 213 -12.79 -15.73 6.83
CA PHE A 213 -12.40 -16.42 8.05
C PHE A 213 -13.32 -16.10 9.23
N GLN A 214 -13.51 -17.10 10.10
CA GLN A 214 -14.49 -17.06 11.19
C GLN A 214 -14.05 -16.20 12.38
N LYS A 215 -12.73 -15.99 12.56
CA LYS A 215 -12.16 -15.04 13.54
C LYS A 215 -11.40 -13.92 12.84
N HIS A 216 -10.27 -13.49 13.39
CA HIS A 216 -9.43 -12.49 12.73
C HIS A 216 -8.82 -13.05 11.44
N ASP A 217 -9.01 -12.38 10.33
CA ASP A 217 -8.42 -12.83 9.06
C ASP A 217 -6.90 -12.66 9.12
N VAL A 218 -6.42 -11.51 9.63
CA VAL A 218 -5.02 -11.24 9.90
C VAL A 218 -4.82 -10.91 11.37
N LEU A 219 -3.96 -11.64 12.04
CA LEU A 219 -3.58 -11.40 13.43
C LEU A 219 -2.07 -11.15 13.53
N TRP A 220 -1.70 -9.93 13.89
CA TRP A 220 -0.33 -9.48 13.94
C TRP A 220 0.16 -9.29 15.37
N ARG A 221 1.19 -10.01 15.77
CA ARG A 221 1.79 -9.99 17.11
C ARG A 221 3.25 -9.58 17.15
N GLY A 222 3.94 -9.66 16.00
CA GLY A 222 5.33 -9.27 15.86
C GLY A 222 5.50 -7.76 15.78
N GLU A 223 6.64 -7.28 16.21
CA GLU A 223 7.06 -5.88 16.14
C GLU A 223 7.54 -5.52 14.73
N TYR A 224 7.44 -4.23 14.37
CA TYR A 224 7.91 -3.69 13.10
C TYR A 224 7.29 -4.35 11.87
N GLY A 225 6.10 -4.93 12.03
CA GLY A 225 5.33 -5.51 10.95
C GLY A 225 4.91 -4.46 9.91
N LYS A 226 4.83 -4.89 8.64
CA LYS A 226 4.41 -4.02 7.54
C LYS A 226 3.42 -4.72 6.63
N THR A 227 2.35 -4.02 6.25
CA THR A 227 1.40 -4.49 5.24
C THR A 227 1.21 -3.44 4.16
N TYR A 228 1.40 -3.85 2.91
CA TYR A 228 1.17 -3.02 1.73
C TYR A 228 0.09 -3.66 0.88
N PHE A 229 -1.12 -3.16 1.01
CA PHE A 229 -2.33 -3.61 0.38
C PHE A 229 -2.90 -4.92 0.99
N LEU A 230 -4.11 -4.80 1.55
CA LEU A 230 -4.98 -5.90 1.92
C LEU A 230 -6.35 -5.70 1.25
N GLN A 231 -6.81 -6.70 0.52
CA GLN A 231 -8.23 -6.87 0.20
C GLN A 231 -8.75 -7.98 1.10
N ASN A 232 -9.82 -7.70 1.83
CA ASN A 232 -10.44 -8.64 2.72
C ASN A 232 -11.96 -8.67 2.52
N GLU A 233 -12.49 -9.86 2.50
CA GLU A 233 -13.92 -10.11 2.59
C GLU A 233 -14.21 -10.86 3.89
N LYS A 234 -15.13 -10.31 4.70
CA LYS A 234 -15.53 -10.96 5.94
C LYS A 234 -16.43 -12.16 5.66
N CYS A 235 -16.48 -13.10 6.60
CA CYS A 235 -17.35 -14.27 6.48
C CYS A 235 -18.80 -13.82 6.24
N TYR A 236 -19.45 -14.42 5.23
CA TYR A 236 -20.82 -14.08 4.81
C TYR A 236 -21.89 -14.83 5.60
N ASP A 237 -21.49 -15.84 6.36
CA ASP A 237 -22.30 -16.94 6.83
C ASP A 237 -22.43 -17.12 8.36
N PRO A 238 -22.14 -16.12 9.23
CA PRO A 238 -22.46 -16.27 10.65
C PRO A 238 -23.96 -16.48 10.85
N GLN A 239 -24.34 -17.53 11.58
CA GLN A 239 -25.74 -17.89 11.72
C GLN A 239 -26.47 -17.10 12.81
N LYS A 240 -25.72 -16.65 13.82
CA LYS A 240 -26.20 -15.81 14.93
C LYS A 240 -25.09 -14.90 15.42
N GLN A 241 -25.43 -13.70 15.89
CA GLN A 241 -24.46 -12.79 16.44
C GLN A 241 -23.72 -13.35 17.66
N GLU A 242 -24.46 -14.10 18.52
CA GLU A 242 -23.93 -14.68 19.74
C GLU A 242 -22.85 -15.74 19.46
N GLU A 243 -22.86 -16.35 18.29
CA GLU A 243 -21.86 -17.32 17.83
C GLU A 243 -20.63 -16.63 17.23
N TRP A 244 -20.73 -15.34 16.96
CA TRP A 244 -19.66 -14.55 16.35
C TRP A 244 -19.36 -13.29 17.16
N MET A 245 -18.80 -13.53 18.34
CA MET A 245 -18.42 -12.50 19.32
C MET A 245 -16.95 -12.66 19.69
N SER A 246 -16.24 -11.56 19.78
CA SER A 246 -14.86 -11.50 20.30
C SER A 246 -14.79 -10.85 21.67
N HIS A 247 -13.58 -10.75 22.25
CA HIS A 247 -13.33 -9.98 23.48
C HIS A 247 -14.24 -10.42 24.64
N ASN A 248 -14.23 -11.72 24.96
CA ASN A 248 -15.10 -12.31 26.00
C ASN A 248 -16.59 -12.03 25.78
N ASN A 249 -17.05 -12.09 24.54
CA ASN A 249 -18.43 -11.83 24.14
C ASN A 249 -18.89 -10.37 24.35
N THR A 250 -17.97 -9.40 24.36
CA THR A 250 -18.33 -7.99 24.50
C THR A 250 -18.29 -7.20 23.20
N VAL A 251 -17.60 -7.72 22.16
CA VAL A 251 -17.46 -7.08 20.86
C VAL A 251 -18.04 -7.97 19.78
N LYS A 252 -18.86 -7.41 18.91
CA LYS A 252 -19.50 -8.14 17.80
C LYS A 252 -18.50 -8.41 16.69
N GLY A 253 -18.37 -9.67 16.32
CA GLY A 253 -17.47 -10.14 15.28
C GLY A 253 -15.99 -10.11 15.65
N TYR A 254 -15.17 -10.42 14.69
CA TYR A 254 -13.71 -10.40 14.78
C TYR A 254 -13.16 -9.49 13.70
N ALA A 255 -12.32 -8.53 14.09
CA ALA A 255 -11.69 -7.61 13.14
C ALA A 255 -10.97 -8.37 12.02
N ALA A 256 -11.08 -7.88 10.79
CA ALA A 256 -10.38 -8.43 9.65
C ALA A 256 -8.86 -8.32 9.81
N TYR A 257 -8.42 -7.19 10.34
CA TYR A 257 -7.01 -6.92 10.58
C TYR A 257 -6.80 -6.50 12.03
N LYS A 258 -6.13 -7.34 12.79
CA LYS A 258 -5.84 -7.10 14.20
C LYS A 258 -4.34 -7.03 14.45
N VAL A 259 -3.88 -5.94 15.07
CA VAL A 259 -2.55 -5.79 15.64
C VAL A 259 -2.66 -5.91 17.15
N SER A 260 -1.89 -6.82 17.77
CA SER A 260 -1.94 -7.10 19.19
C SER A 260 -1.54 -5.90 20.05
N ASN A 261 -2.12 -5.82 21.26
CA ASN A 261 -2.01 -4.65 22.13
C ASN A 261 -0.60 -4.36 22.66
N ASN A 262 0.28 -5.36 22.65
CA ASN A 262 1.67 -5.19 23.07
C ASN A 262 2.60 -4.70 21.96
N VAL A 263 2.14 -4.69 20.70
CA VAL A 263 2.92 -4.20 19.56
C VAL A 263 3.04 -2.69 19.63
N LYS A 264 4.26 -2.19 19.51
CA LYS A 264 4.58 -0.76 19.59
C LYS A 264 4.87 -0.12 18.24
N HIS A 265 5.29 -0.92 17.27
CA HIS A 265 5.71 -0.46 15.96
C HIS A 265 5.02 -1.29 14.87
N HIS A 266 4.14 -0.69 14.11
CA HIS A 266 3.46 -1.35 13.00
C HIS A 266 3.05 -0.36 11.92
N TYR A 267 3.15 -0.78 10.66
CA TYR A 267 2.74 0.03 9.53
C TYR A 267 1.86 -0.75 8.56
N ALA A 268 0.69 -0.24 8.25
CA ALA A 268 -0.13 -0.81 7.20
C ALA A 268 -0.75 0.26 6.31
N VAL A 269 -0.83 -0.01 5.02
CA VAL A 269 -1.38 0.92 4.03
C VAL A 269 -2.20 0.20 2.98
N GLY A 270 -3.37 0.78 2.65
CA GLY A 270 -4.26 0.25 1.62
C GLY A 270 -5.06 -0.95 2.09
N LEU A 271 -5.66 -0.89 3.29
CA LEU A 271 -6.50 -1.95 3.82
C LEU A 271 -7.95 -1.74 3.37
N GLY A 272 -8.51 -2.70 2.62
CA GLY A 272 -9.92 -2.74 2.24
C GLY A 272 -10.62 -3.92 2.89
N VAL A 273 -11.69 -3.66 3.66
CA VAL A 273 -12.51 -4.68 4.29
C VAL A 273 -13.92 -4.60 3.73
N TYR A 274 -14.41 -5.72 3.22
CA TYR A 274 -15.73 -5.84 2.61
C TYR A 274 -16.61 -6.76 3.44
N ASP A 275 -17.94 -6.49 3.45
CA ASP A 275 -18.92 -7.42 3.98
C ASP A 275 -20.17 -7.51 3.10
N VAL A 276 -20.78 -8.66 3.10
CA VAL A 276 -22.02 -8.93 2.37
C VAL A 276 -23.09 -9.58 3.27
N PHE A 277 -22.73 -10.32 4.30
CA PHE A 277 -23.63 -11.01 5.26
C PHE A 277 -24.94 -11.54 4.67
N ILE A 278 -24.86 -12.42 3.67
CA ILE A 278 -26.01 -12.90 2.90
C ILE A 278 -26.54 -14.27 3.34
N TYR A 279 -25.71 -15.07 4.00
CA TYR A 279 -26.06 -16.46 4.40
C TYR A 279 -26.36 -16.57 5.91
N THR A 280 -26.99 -15.55 6.48
CA THR A 280 -27.20 -15.40 7.92
C THR A 280 -28.54 -15.92 8.42
N ASN A 281 -29.31 -16.63 7.60
CA ASN A 281 -30.68 -17.07 7.90
C ASN A 281 -31.57 -15.95 8.45
N GLY A 282 -31.42 -14.72 7.99
CA GLY A 282 -32.17 -13.56 8.44
C GLY A 282 -31.74 -13.00 9.79
N ALA A 283 -30.62 -13.44 10.36
CA ALA A 283 -30.08 -12.86 11.58
C ALA A 283 -29.48 -11.49 11.34
N SER A 284 -29.57 -10.60 12.33
CA SER A 284 -28.87 -9.33 12.34
C SER A 284 -27.42 -9.56 12.77
N ILE A 285 -26.49 -9.39 11.85
CA ILE A 285 -25.06 -9.61 12.06
C ILE A 285 -24.30 -8.31 11.91
N PHE A 286 -23.50 -7.96 12.90
CA PHE A 286 -22.63 -6.78 12.89
C PHE A 286 -21.19 -7.13 13.21
N LEU A 287 -20.28 -6.43 12.60
CA LEU A 287 -18.88 -6.36 12.98
C LEU A 287 -18.62 -4.98 13.63
N ASP A 288 -18.18 -4.97 14.88
CA ASP A 288 -17.97 -3.70 15.57
C ASP A 288 -16.76 -2.94 15.03
N ASN A 289 -15.65 -3.63 14.71
CA ASN A 289 -14.45 -3.02 14.17
C ASN A 289 -13.89 -3.80 12.98
N ALA A 290 -13.69 -3.17 11.84
CA ALA A 290 -13.00 -3.79 10.71
C ALA A 290 -11.50 -3.98 11.00
N ILE A 291 -10.91 -3.04 11.71
CA ILE A 291 -9.49 -2.99 12.06
C ILE A 291 -9.37 -2.71 13.56
N GLU A 292 -8.51 -3.47 14.23
CA GLU A 292 -8.14 -3.26 15.63
C GLU A 292 -6.63 -3.13 15.77
N VAL A 293 -6.16 -2.05 16.38
CA VAL A 293 -4.73 -1.78 16.59
C VAL A 293 -4.47 -1.21 17.99
N PRO A 294 -3.28 -1.44 18.55
CA PRO A 294 -2.95 -0.92 19.87
C PRO A 294 -2.82 0.60 19.88
N ASN A 295 -2.95 1.15 21.07
CA ASN A 295 -2.72 2.56 21.34
C ASN A 295 -1.20 2.81 21.55
N ALA A 296 -0.40 2.76 20.48
CA ALA A 296 1.05 2.94 20.50
C ALA A 296 1.50 4.02 19.50
N ASP A 297 2.50 4.82 19.87
CA ASP A 297 2.92 6.02 19.10
C ASP A 297 3.41 5.72 17.69
N ASP A 298 4.00 4.55 17.44
CA ASP A 298 4.54 4.15 16.14
C ASP A 298 3.69 3.10 15.41
N VAL A 299 2.41 2.99 15.75
CA VAL A 299 1.43 2.24 14.99
C VAL A 299 0.71 3.17 14.04
N LEU A 300 0.84 2.93 12.74
CA LEU A 300 0.29 3.77 11.68
C LEU A 300 -0.48 2.94 10.67
N ILE A 301 -1.74 3.26 10.48
CA ILE A 301 -2.59 2.72 9.42
C ILE A 301 -2.94 3.83 8.44
N GLU A 302 -2.66 3.63 7.16
CA GLU A 302 -2.94 4.62 6.11
C GLU A 302 -3.84 4.05 5.02
N ASN A 303 -4.76 4.88 4.53
CA ASN A 303 -5.62 4.56 3.39
C ASN A 303 -6.43 3.27 3.58
N ALA A 304 -7.13 3.13 4.70
CA ALA A 304 -8.06 2.04 4.93
C ALA A 304 -9.49 2.39 4.47
N CYS A 305 -10.27 1.37 4.11
CA CYS A 305 -11.70 1.54 3.86
C CYS A 305 -12.49 0.31 4.30
N ILE A 306 -13.76 0.54 4.61
CA ILE A 306 -14.77 -0.51 4.66
C ILE A 306 -15.76 -0.30 3.52
N VAL A 307 -16.24 -1.40 2.96
CA VAL A 307 -17.29 -1.41 1.93
C VAL A 307 -18.35 -2.42 2.32
N GLU A 308 -19.53 -1.92 2.57
CA GLU A 308 -20.70 -2.75 2.89
C GLU A 308 -21.53 -2.89 1.63
N ILE A 309 -21.72 -4.13 1.18
CA ILE A 309 -22.51 -4.46 0.01
C ILE A 309 -23.85 -4.96 0.52
N ALA A 310 -24.83 -4.09 0.61
CA ALA A 310 -26.16 -4.43 1.07
C ALA A 310 -26.91 -5.21 -0.01
N ASN A 311 -27.17 -6.49 0.26
CA ASN A 311 -28.04 -7.32 -0.57
C ASN A 311 -29.47 -7.29 -0.04
N GLY A 312 -30.25 -6.32 -0.21
CA GLY A 312 -31.69 -6.28 -0.10
C GLY A 312 -32.50 -7.28 0.77
N GLU A 313 -31.91 -8.26 1.39
CA GLU A 313 -32.58 -9.40 2.02
C GLU A 313 -32.26 -9.58 3.51
N GLY A 314 -31.79 -8.58 4.23
CA GLY A 314 -31.54 -8.77 5.66
C GLY A 314 -31.91 -7.60 6.52
N PRO A 315 -32.37 -7.84 7.74
CA PRO A 315 -32.51 -6.80 8.73
C PRO A 315 -31.11 -6.44 9.24
N ASN A 316 -30.76 -5.18 9.22
CA ASN A 316 -29.63 -4.61 9.95
C ASN A 316 -28.38 -5.48 10.01
N VAL A 317 -27.51 -5.35 9.03
CA VAL A 317 -26.20 -6.02 8.97
C VAL A 317 -25.12 -5.00 8.63
N GLY A 318 -23.86 -5.22 9.01
CA GLY A 318 -22.75 -4.38 8.54
C GLY A 318 -21.61 -4.19 9.52
N ILE A 319 -20.70 -3.26 9.17
CA ILE A 319 -19.52 -2.91 9.94
C ILE A 319 -19.73 -1.55 10.64
N ASN A 320 -19.68 -1.51 11.96
CA ASN A 320 -19.95 -0.31 12.72
C ASN A 320 -18.82 0.72 12.63
N ASN A 321 -17.55 0.28 12.64
CA ASN A 321 -16.40 1.18 12.65
C ASN A 321 -15.27 0.66 11.77
N ILE A 322 -14.52 1.58 11.13
CA ILE A 322 -13.32 1.21 10.40
C ILE A 322 -12.25 0.70 11.37
N ILE A 323 -12.03 1.40 12.48
CA ILE A 323 -10.93 1.12 13.40
C ILE A 323 -11.30 1.48 14.84
N ASN A 324 -11.04 0.58 15.79
CA ASN A 324 -11.11 0.81 17.25
C ASN A 324 -12.36 1.55 17.75
N GLY A 325 -13.55 1.25 17.24
CA GLY A 325 -14.79 1.89 17.70
C GLY A 325 -14.94 3.35 17.34
N THR A 326 -13.98 3.97 16.65
CA THR A 326 -14.05 5.33 16.12
C THR A 326 -13.34 5.46 14.82
N CYS A 327 -13.64 6.55 14.18
CA CYS A 327 -13.06 6.90 12.92
C CYS A 327 -12.41 8.30 13.00
N PRO A 328 -11.29 8.50 13.73
CA PRO A 328 -10.63 9.78 13.79
C PRO A 328 -10.04 10.13 12.40
N GLY A 329 -10.31 11.32 11.91
CA GLY A 329 -9.80 11.76 10.62
C GLY A 329 -10.49 11.18 9.40
N ILE A 330 -11.65 10.56 9.59
CA ILE A 330 -12.46 10.03 8.49
C ILE A 330 -12.84 11.12 7.53
N THR A 331 -12.50 10.89 6.28
CA THR A 331 -13.33 11.34 5.19
C THR A 331 -14.34 10.23 4.91
N THR A 332 -15.50 10.32 5.48
CA THR A 332 -16.63 9.59 4.93
C THR A 332 -16.72 9.92 3.45
N GLY A 333 -16.82 8.95 2.60
CA GLY A 333 -17.37 9.13 1.27
C GLY A 333 -18.69 9.91 1.44
N ALA A 334 -19.14 10.60 0.43
CA ALA A 334 -20.30 11.49 0.50
C ALA A 334 -21.56 10.87 1.12
N ASP A 335 -21.56 9.57 1.29
CA ASP A 335 -22.62 8.79 1.85
C ASP A 335 -22.04 7.84 2.90
N SER A 336 -21.79 8.39 4.09
CA SER A 336 -21.69 7.53 5.27
C SER A 336 -23.07 6.91 5.43
N VAL A 337 -23.24 5.74 4.94
CA VAL A 337 -24.46 5.00 5.09
C VAL A 337 -24.43 4.41 6.48
N THR A 338 -25.33 4.86 7.30
CA THR A 338 -25.82 4.06 8.39
C THR A 338 -26.38 2.79 7.77
N VAL A 339 -25.82 1.68 8.09
CA VAL A 339 -26.11 0.36 7.54
C VAL A 339 -27.47 -0.18 7.90
N SER A 340 -28.19 0.48 8.76
CA SER A 340 -29.52 0.06 9.17
C SER A 340 -30.57 0.22 8.07
N GLY A 341 -30.93 -0.88 7.41
CA GLY A 341 -32.22 -1.00 6.74
C GLY A 341 -32.33 -0.41 5.34
N LYS A 342 -31.31 -0.40 4.51
CA LYS A 342 -31.45 -0.06 3.09
C LYS A 342 -31.23 -1.29 2.21
N SER A 343 -32.26 -1.67 1.50
CA SER A 343 -32.17 -2.54 0.35
C SER A 343 -31.52 -1.79 -0.83
N GLY A 344 -30.51 -2.37 -1.44
CA GLY A 344 -29.94 -1.89 -2.70
C GLY A 344 -29.00 -0.68 -2.60
N GLY A 345 -27.90 -0.84 -1.90
CA GLY A 345 -26.82 0.15 -1.88
C GLY A 345 -25.63 -0.36 -1.10
N TYR A 346 -24.47 0.14 -1.38
CA TYR A 346 -23.28 -0.10 -0.58
C TYR A 346 -22.87 1.15 0.15
N ALA A 347 -22.33 0.96 1.36
CA ALA A 347 -21.74 2.02 2.13
C ALA A 347 -20.21 1.92 2.05
N VAL A 348 -19.56 3.04 1.87
CA VAL A 348 -18.10 3.12 1.87
C VAL A 348 -17.64 4.12 2.90
N GLN A 349 -16.88 3.65 3.89
CA GLN A 349 -16.19 4.52 4.82
C GLN A 349 -14.69 4.43 4.56
N ARG A 350 -13.96 5.53 4.73
CA ARG A 350 -12.53 5.61 4.43
C ARG A 350 -11.77 6.31 5.53
N LEU A 351 -10.63 5.73 5.89
CA LEU A 351 -9.67 6.27 6.83
C LEU A 351 -8.42 6.69 6.07
N LEU A 352 -8.03 7.97 6.15
CA LEU A 352 -6.80 8.43 5.51
C LEU A 352 -5.57 8.01 6.28
N TYR A 353 -5.60 8.19 7.59
CA TYR A 353 -4.59 7.65 8.49
C TYR A 353 -5.13 7.55 9.92
N TYR A 354 -4.65 6.56 10.65
CA TYR A 354 -4.81 6.40 12.08
C TYR A 354 -3.43 6.41 12.74
N ARG A 355 -3.26 7.30 13.67
CA ARG A 355 -2.07 7.40 14.53
C ARG A 355 -2.54 7.74 15.92
N ASN A 356 -2.01 7.08 16.90
CA ASN A 356 -2.41 6.98 18.29
C ASN A 356 -2.93 8.22 19.03
N LYS A 357 -2.66 9.45 18.64
CA LYS A 357 -2.99 10.64 19.47
C LYS A 357 -4.45 11.09 19.45
N THR A 358 -5.31 10.37 18.78
CA THR A 358 -6.76 10.61 18.74
C THR A 358 -7.54 9.36 19.16
N SER A 359 -6.99 8.57 20.08
CA SER A 359 -7.59 7.34 20.55
C SER A 359 -8.98 7.59 21.10
N VAL A 360 -9.91 6.82 20.61
CA VAL A 360 -11.01 6.43 21.46
C VAL A 360 -10.58 5.15 22.14
N SER A 361 -10.48 5.23 23.42
CA SER A 361 -10.35 4.06 24.26
C SER A 361 -11.51 3.14 23.95
N LEU A 362 -11.23 1.89 23.65
CA LEU A 362 -12.19 0.82 23.89
C LEU A 362 -12.66 0.98 25.35
N PRO A 363 -13.90 0.58 25.68
CA PRO A 363 -14.43 0.79 27.02
C PRO A 363 -13.44 0.40 28.10
N ASP A 364 -13.30 1.20 29.15
CA ASP A 364 -12.38 0.96 30.27
C ASP A 364 -12.53 -0.43 30.94
N SER A 365 -13.62 -1.13 30.64
CA SER A 365 -13.91 -2.50 31.08
C SER A 365 -13.35 -3.60 30.19
N TYR A 366 -12.66 -3.23 29.08
CA TYR A 366 -12.15 -4.20 28.14
C TYR A 366 -10.83 -4.82 28.62
N ASP A 367 -10.85 -6.10 28.86
CA ASP A 367 -9.67 -6.86 29.31
C ASP A 367 -8.93 -7.48 28.12
N TYR A 368 -7.97 -6.76 27.60
CA TYR A 368 -7.13 -7.20 26.49
C TYR A 368 -6.29 -8.45 26.79
N SER A 369 -6.10 -8.79 28.07
CA SER A 369 -5.33 -9.98 28.43
C SER A 369 -6.01 -11.27 28.02
N LYS A 370 -7.32 -11.22 27.78
CA LYS A 370 -8.15 -12.38 27.46
C LYS A 370 -8.48 -12.54 25.98
N ASP A 371 -8.03 -11.65 25.12
CA ASP A 371 -8.40 -11.69 23.73
C ASP A 371 -7.37 -12.41 22.83
N GLY A 372 -6.45 -13.17 23.41
CA GLY A 372 -5.42 -13.91 22.67
C GLY A 372 -4.48 -13.03 21.85
N GLY A 373 -4.61 -11.72 21.98
CA GLY A 373 -3.91 -10.75 21.18
C GLY A 373 -2.84 -9.97 21.92
N ASN A 374 -2.61 -10.24 23.21
CA ASN A 374 -1.70 -9.41 24.00
C ASN A 374 -0.22 -9.81 23.91
N GLY A 375 0.13 -10.77 23.04
CA GLY A 375 1.50 -11.21 22.78
C GLY A 375 2.27 -11.76 24.01
N MET A 376 1.64 -11.77 25.17
CA MET A 376 2.22 -12.28 26.41
C MET A 376 1.87 -13.75 26.63
N GLU A 377 0.83 -14.25 25.97
CA GLU A 377 0.45 -15.64 26.04
C GLU A 377 1.36 -16.48 25.14
N LYS A 378 2.09 -17.35 25.80
CA LYS A 378 2.85 -18.39 25.11
C LYS A 378 1.85 -19.39 24.56
N TYR A 379 1.82 -19.53 23.26
CA TYR A 379 1.08 -20.62 22.65
C TYR A 379 1.71 -21.94 23.10
N PRO A 380 0.90 -22.93 23.55
CA PRO A 380 1.42 -24.25 23.78
C PRO A 380 2.00 -24.78 22.46
N LEU A 381 3.12 -25.48 22.55
CA LEU A 381 3.74 -26.13 21.40
C LEU A 381 3.15 -27.52 21.23
N ASP A 382 2.97 -27.95 19.99
CA ASP A 382 2.72 -29.35 19.67
C ASP A 382 3.98 -30.20 19.88
N ASP A 383 3.86 -31.50 19.70
CA ASP A 383 4.97 -32.45 19.87
C ASP A 383 6.16 -32.20 18.94
N ASN A 384 6.00 -31.38 17.90
CA ASN A 384 7.04 -30.96 16.96
C ASN A 384 7.64 -29.60 17.33
N GLY A 385 7.22 -28.98 18.43
CA GLY A 385 7.67 -27.67 18.89
C GLY A 385 7.09 -26.51 18.07
N LEU A 386 5.96 -26.72 17.40
CA LEU A 386 5.22 -25.68 16.68
C LEU A 386 4.13 -25.08 17.58
N ILE A 387 3.86 -23.79 17.38
CA ILE A 387 2.82 -23.11 18.14
C ILE A 387 1.46 -23.75 17.86
N ILE A 388 0.82 -24.28 18.92
CA ILE A 388 -0.59 -24.62 18.88
C ILE A 388 -1.33 -23.27 19.09
N PRO A 389 -2.24 -22.89 18.19
CA PRO A 389 -3.05 -21.69 18.38
C PRO A 389 -3.75 -21.74 19.73
N ASN A 390 -3.79 -20.61 20.43
CA ASN A 390 -4.33 -20.55 21.79
C ASN A 390 -5.73 -21.18 21.85
N THR A 391 -5.86 -22.23 22.66
CA THR A 391 -7.13 -22.96 22.82
C THR A 391 -8.17 -22.17 23.60
N GLU A 392 -7.78 -21.10 24.33
CA GLU A 392 -8.73 -20.21 25.02
C GLU A 392 -9.54 -19.36 24.04
N ASP A 393 -9.07 -19.09 22.86
CA ASP A 393 -9.86 -18.53 21.77
C ASP A 393 -10.92 -19.52 21.26
N ASN A 394 -10.87 -20.77 21.68
CA ASN A 394 -11.89 -21.78 21.43
C ASN A 394 -13.07 -21.73 22.41
N VAL A 395 -13.15 -20.70 23.26
CA VAL A 395 -14.23 -20.57 24.24
C VAL A 395 -15.55 -20.46 23.51
N LYS A 396 -16.22 -21.62 23.41
CA LYS A 396 -17.64 -21.78 23.06
C LYS A 396 -18.05 -21.37 21.65
N GLN A 397 -17.22 -21.64 20.65
CA GLN A 397 -17.89 -22.12 19.43
C GLN A 397 -18.49 -23.51 19.77
N PRO A 398 -19.73 -23.79 19.35
CA PRO A 398 -20.26 -25.17 19.50
C PRO A 398 -19.20 -26.09 18.91
N ASP A 399 -19.06 -27.24 19.53
CA ASP A 399 -18.05 -28.25 19.17
C ASP A 399 -18.25 -28.62 17.70
N MET A 400 -17.55 -27.94 16.83
CA MET A 400 -17.70 -28.08 15.37
C MET A 400 -17.00 -29.31 14.84
N ASP A 401 -16.35 -30.05 15.72
CA ASP A 401 -15.62 -31.27 15.40
C ASP A 401 -16.36 -32.56 15.77
N THR A 402 -17.59 -32.46 16.28
CA THR A 402 -18.40 -33.67 16.57
C THR A 402 -19.00 -34.21 15.29
N ASP A 403 -18.57 -35.39 14.89
CA ASP A 403 -19.16 -36.25 13.85
C ASP A 403 -20.61 -36.70 14.19
N GLY A 404 -21.38 -35.88 14.84
CA GLY A 404 -22.70 -36.20 15.30
C GLY A 404 -23.66 -35.03 15.37
N ALA A 405 -23.25 -33.88 14.92
CA ALA A 405 -24.10 -32.72 14.93
C ALA A 405 -25.36 -32.93 14.12
N ASP A 406 -26.40 -32.93 14.83
CA ASP A 406 -27.80 -32.88 14.49
C ASP A 406 -28.13 -32.87 12.99
N LYS A 407 -28.57 -34.05 12.51
CA LYS A 407 -29.01 -34.28 11.13
C LYS A 407 -30.34 -33.60 10.77
N THR A 408 -30.80 -32.66 11.58
CA THR A 408 -32.04 -31.91 11.40
C THR A 408 -31.87 -30.53 10.79
N ILE A 409 -30.66 -30.13 10.38
CA ILE A 409 -30.55 -28.95 9.53
C ILE A 409 -31.01 -29.34 8.13
N VAL A 410 -32.21 -28.89 7.80
CA VAL A 410 -32.79 -29.00 6.46
C VAL A 410 -31.77 -28.47 5.48
N LYS A 411 -31.22 -29.37 4.68
CA LYS A 411 -30.44 -28.95 3.49
C LYS A 411 -31.39 -28.17 2.60
N GLU A 412 -31.33 -26.86 2.65
CA GLU A 412 -31.76 -26.13 1.48
C GLU A 412 -30.83 -26.55 0.32
N PRO A 413 -31.39 -26.86 -0.84
CA PRO A 413 -30.59 -27.31 -1.95
C PRO A 413 -29.59 -26.19 -2.30
N ALA A 414 -28.31 -26.51 -2.25
CA ALA A 414 -27.22 -25.70 -2.75
C ALA A 414 -27.35 -25.59 -4.28
N THR A 415 -28.32 -24.87 -4.76
CA THR A 415 -28.57 -24.65 -6.19
C THR A 415 -29.05 -23.24 -6.43
N LYS A 416 -28.27 -22.29 -5.95
CA LYS A 416 -28.11 -21.05 -6.71
C LYS A 416 -26.62 -20.82 -6.81
N ASP A 417 -26.13 -21.13 -7.98
CA ASP A 417 -24.81 -20.71 -8.44
C ASP A 417 -24.66 -19.24 -8.17
N THR A 418 -23.93 -18.89 -7.13
CA THR A 418 -23.66 -17.51 -6.76
C THR A 418 -22.62 -16.87 -7.68
N SER A 419 -22.07 -17.64 -8.64
CA SER A 419 -21.35 -17.05 -9.78
C SER A 419 -22.24 -16.13 -10.59
N SER A 420 -23.59 -16.29 -10.51
CA SER A 420 -24.54 -15.34 -11.07
C SER A 420 -24.72 -14.07 -10.24
N ALA A 421 -24.28 -14.05 -8.99
CA ALA A 421 -24.32 -12.82 -8.17
C ALA A 421 -23.24 -11.81 -8.58
N LEU A 422 -22.24 -12.22 -9.35
CA LEU A 422 -21.27 -11.35 -10.00
C LEU A 422 -21.66 -10.98 -11.44
N GLY A 423 -22.95 -11.14 -11.76
CA GLY A 423 -23.53 -10.37 -12.83
C GLY A 423 -23.64 -11.00 -14.17
N THR A 424 -24.58 -11.92 -14.35
CA THR A 424 -25.37 -11.92 -15.57
C THR A 424 -26.81 -12.19 -15.18
N ASP A 425 -27.55 -11.15 -14.97
CA ASP A 425 -29.00 -11.20 -15.12
C ASP A 425 -29.27 -11.56 -16.59
N LYS A 426 -30.27 -12.42 -16.81
CA LYS A 426 -30.73 -12.81 -18.15
C LYS A 426 -31.29 -11.65 -18.97
N THR A 427 -31.31 -10.42 -18.43
CA THR A 427 -31.71 -9.18 -19.10
C THR A 427 -30.53 -8.39 -19.67
N GLY A 428 -29.30 -8.84 -19.45
CA GLY A 428 -28.10 -8.19 -20.01
C GLY A 428 -27.63 -6.95 -19.23
N ASP A 429 -28.27 -6.61 -18.12
CA ASP A 429 -27.83 -5.51 -17.26
C ASP A 429 -26.87 -6.03 -16.19
N ASN A 430 -25.59 -5.72 -16.37
CA ASN A 430 -24.53 -5.98 -15.40
C ASN A 430 -24.62 -5.02 -14.20
N TYR A 431 -25.74 -5.07 -13.46
CA TYR A 431 -25.98 -4.17 -12.33
C TYR A 431 -24.83 -4.18 -11.31
N TYR A 432 -24.30 -5.36 -11.02
CA TYR A 432 -23.19 -5.49 -10.07
C TYR A 432 -21.85 -5.06 -10.66
N GLU A 433 -21.58 -5.36 -11.92
CA GLU A 433 -20.37 -4.87 -12.58
C GLU A 433 -20.36 -3.35 -12.69
N ASP A 434 -21.50 -2.73 -12.97
CA ASP A 434 -21.59 -1.26 -12.98
C ASP A 434 -21.42 -0.68 -11.58
N LYS A 435 -21.95 -1.32 -10.54
CA LYS A 435 -21.76 -0.88 -9.13
C LYS A 435 -20.33 -1.12 -8.64
N ILE A 436 -19.73 -2.25 -8.95
CA ILE A 436 -18.31 -2.51 -8.66
C ILE A 436 -17.43 -1.57 -9.46
N LYS A 437 -17.78 -1.27 -10.70
CA LYS A 437 -17.10 -0.31 -11.54
C LYS A 437 -17.20 1.11 -10.98
N ASP A 438 -18.39 1.53 -10.51
CA ASP A 438 -18.59 2.81 -9.84
C ASP A 438 -17.76 2.90 -8.54
N CYS A 439 -17.74 1.83 -7.73
CA CYS A 439 -16.88 1.72 -6.54
C CYS A 439 -15.40 1.77 -6.92
N THR A 440 -15.01 1.03 -7.95
CA THR A 440 -13.65 0.98 -8.44
C THR A 440 -13.22 2.32 -9.02
N ASP A 441 -14.09 3.04 -9.70
CA ASP A 441 -13.81 4.36 -10.24
C ASP A 441 -13.75 5.44 -9.15
N GLU A 442 -14.59 5.35 -8.12
CA GLU A 442 -14.46 6.19 -6.91
C GLU A 442 -13.20 5.84 -6.12
N TRP A 443 -12.87 4.57 -5.96
CA TRP A 443 -11.62 4.10 -5.37
C TRP A 443 -10.40 4.59 -6.15
N LYS A 444 -10.39 4.46 -7.47
CA LYS A 444 -9.33 5.02 -8.33
C LYS A 444 -9.20 6.52 -8.19
N LYS A 445 -10.31 7.25 -8.08
CA LYS A 445 -10.30 8.71 -7.84
C LYS A 445 -9.69 9.04 -6.48
N VAL A 446 -9.99 8.26 -5.44
CA VAL A 446 -9.44 8.44 -4.10
C VAL A 446 -7.97 8.01 -4.06
N GLU A 447 -7.61 6.90 -4.68
CA GLU A 447 -6.23 6.44 -4.78
C GLU A 447 -5.38 7.42 -5.60
N GLU A 448 -5.88 7.95 -6.71
CA GLU A 448 -5.22 9.01 -7.47
C GLU A 448 -5.09 10.30 -6.65
N ALA A 449 -6.11 10.66 -5.87
CA ALA A 449 -6.05 11.79 -4.97
C ALA A 449 -5.01 11.58 -3.85
N ASN A 450 -5.01 10.42 -3.23
CA ASN A 450 -4.09 10.08 -2.13
C ASN A 450 -2.65 9.90 -2.59
N ARG A 451 -2.41 9.39 -3.80
CA ARG A 451 -1.06 9.36 -4.40
C ARG A 451 -0.40 10.73 -4.50
N TYR A 452 -1.19 11.78 -4.46
CA TYR A 452 -0.75 13.16 -4.67
C TYR A 452 -0.79 14.02 -3.40
N VAL A 453 -1.32 13.49 -2.31
CA VAL A 453 -1.35 14.19 -1.02
C VAL A 453 -0.18 13.73 -0.16
N THR A 454 0.83 14.56 -0.04
CA THR A 454 1.77 14.45 1.09
C THR A 454 1.10 15.16 2.27
N PRO A 455 1.05 14.59 3.49
CA PRO A 455 0.53 15.31 4.65
C PRO A 455 1.40 16.55 4.87
N GLY A 456 0.94 17.69 4.38
CA GLY A 456 1.44 18.99 4.79
C GLY A 456 0.66 19.40 6.03
N LYS A 457 1.31 20.04 7.00
CA LYS A 457 0.64 20.65 8.16
C LYS A 457 -0.65 21.31 7.69
N VAL A 458 -1.76 20.78 8.14
CA VAL A 458 -3.07 21.40 7.96
C VAL A 458 -3.09 22.57 8.93
N ASP A 459 -2.94 23.80 8.42
CA ASP A 459 -3.28 24.99 9.19
C ASP A 459 -4.76 24.85 9.56
N LYS A 460 -5.06 24.84 10.87
CA LYS A 460 -6.43 24.78 11.36
C LYS A 460 -7.21 25.93 10.73
N PRO A 461 -8.27 25.65 9.97
CA PRO A 461 -9.08 26.74 9.42
C PRO A 461 -9.79 27.46 10.55
N LYS A 462 -9.69 28.78 10.55
CA LYS A 462 -10.64 29.65 11.26
C LYS A 462 -11.98 29.55 10.52
N ASN A 463 -12.73 28.48 10.75
CA ASN A 463 -14.04 28.33 10.13
C ASN A 463 -15.14 28.48 11.18
N ASP A 464 -16.02 29.39 10.93
CA ASP A 464 -17.35 29.38 11.52
C ASP A 464 -18.04 28.07 11.14
N LYS A 465 -18.23 27.18 12.11
CA LYS A 465 -18.84 25.86 11.90
C LYS A 465 -20.21 25.93 11.22
N SER A 466 -20.94 27.04 11.41
CA SER A 466 -22.27 27.27 10.84
C SER A 466 -22.19 27.42 9.31
N VAL A 467 -21.26 28.22 8.80
CA VAL A 467 -21.04 28.42 7.38
C VAL A 467 -20.62 27.11 6.69
N ALA A 468 -19.70 26.38 7.30
CA ALA A 468 -19.22 25.10 6.76
C ALA A 468 -20.35 24.07 6.64
N ASN A 469 -21.23 23.98 7.63
CA ASN A 469 -22.40 23.09 7.61
C ASN A 469 -23.43 23.50 6.55
N GLN A 470 -23.76 24.80 6.42
CA GLN A 470 -24.68 25.28 5.40
C GLN A 470 -24.18 25.01 3.98
N VAL A 471 -22.88 25.22 3.72
CA VAL A 471 -22.25 24.91 2.43
C VAL A 471 -22.24 23.39 2.17
N ARG A 472 -21.95 22.57 3.19
CA ARG A 472 -22.01 21.13 3.09
C ARG A 472 -23.41 20.62 2.74
N THR A 473 -24.43 21.11 3.42
CA THR A 473 -25.83 20.73 3.18
C THR A 473 -26.30 21.14 1.80
N LYS A 474 -25.99 22.39 1.40
CA LYS A 474 -26.48 22.95 0.14
C LYS A 474 -25.74 22.44 -1.10
N TYR A 475 -24.41 22.30 -1.02
CA TYR A 475 -23.54 22.02 -2.18
C TYR A 475 -22.77 20.71 -2.08
N GLY A 476 -22.83 20.02 -0.94
CA GLY A 476 -21.99 18.84 -0.68
C GLY A 476 -20.49 19.16 -0.63
N VAL A 477 -20.11 20.41 -0.32
CA VAL A 477 -18.73 20.89 -0.28
C VAL A 477 -18.24 21.02 1.16
N TYR A 478 -17.11 20.39 1.46
CA TYR A 478 -16.47 20.44 2.77
C TYR A 478 -14.95 20.34 2.60
N VAL A 479 -14.20 20.73 3.62
CA VAL A 479 -12.72 20.63 3.60
C VAL A 479 -12.30 19.17 3.47
N GLY A 480 -11.43 18.89 2.50
CA GLY A 480 -11.03 17.53 2.15
C GLY A 480 -11.78 16.94 0.94
N LYS A 481 -12.98 17.45 0.60
CA LYS A 481 -13.73 16.96 -0.57
C LYS A 481 -12.87 16.95 -1.82
N VAL A 482 -12.77 15.80 -2.45
CA VAL A 482 -12.12 15.64 -3.77
C VAL A 482 -13.20 15.63 -4.84
N PHE A 483 -12.95 16.32 -5.94
CA PHE A 483 -13.87 16.39 -7.07
C PHE A 483 -13.13 16.63 -8.37
N THR A 484 -13.77 16.26 -9.45
CA THR A 484 -13.28 16.49 -10.81
C THR A 484 -13.94 17.72 -11.43
N ALA A 485 -13.15 18.57 -12.06
CA ALA A 485 -13.66 19.66 -12.89
C ALA A 485 -12.85 19.76 -14.18
N GLY A 486 -13.49 19.48 -15.31
CA GLY A 486 -12.84 19.34 -16.61
C GLY A 486 -11.81 18.22 -16.61
N ASN A 487 -10.57 18.56 -16.95
CA ASN A 487 -9.48 17.59 -17.01
C ASN A 487 -8.73 17.41 -15.68
N TYR A 488 -9.17 18.04 -14.60
CA TYR A 488 -8.38 18.16 -13.37
C TYR A 488 -9.15 17.65 -12.16
N ILE A 489 -8.39 17.16 -11.20
CA ILE A 489 -8.86 16.71 -9.90
C ILE A 489 -8.45 17.74 -8.85
N TYR A 490 -9.40 18.14 -8.02
CA TYR A 490 -9.21 19.14 -6.97
C TYR A 490 -9.55 18.58 -5.59
N GLN A 491 -8.92 19.12 -4.57
CA GLN A 491 -9.28 18.91 -3.18
C GLN A 491 -9.63 20.25 -2.53
N VAL A 492 -10.77 20.34 -1.87
CA VAL A 492 -11.18 21.52 -1.11
C VAL A 492 -10.26 21.71 0.10
N THR A 493 -9.70 22.90 0.26
CA THR A 493 -8.77 23.21 1.37
C THR A 493 -9.37 24.17 2.39
N SER A 494 -10.38 24.94 2.01
CA SER A 494 -11.18 25.73 2.95
C SER A 494 -12.54 26.03 2.35
N VAL A 495 -13.52 26.23 3.23
CA VAL A 495 -14.85 26.78 2.94
C VAL A 495 -14.87 28.15 3.61
N ASP A 496 -14.72 29.22 2.82
CA ASP A 496 -14.51 30.57 3.36
C ASP A 496 -15.84 31.34 3.58
N THR A 497 -16.78 31.16 2.66
CA THR A 497 -18.12 31.80 2.71
C THR A 497 -19.18 30.88 2.10
N LEU A 498 -20.45 31.26 2.16
CA LEU A 498 -21.56 30.53 1.51
C LEU A 498 -21.45 30.46 -0.03
N LYS A 499 -20.60 31.27 -0.65
CA LYS A 499 -20.46 31.35 -2.12
C LYS A 499 -19.10 30.89 -2.63
N GLN A 500 -18.08 30.89 -1.77
CA GLN A 500 -16.72 30.57 -2.21
C GLN A 500 -15.84 29.97 -1.13
N GLY A 501 -14.85 29.20 -1.57
CA GLY A 501 -13.82 28.58 -0.76
C GLY A 501 -12.51 28.43 -1.53
N LYS A 502 -11.62 27.57 -1.02
CA LYS A 502 -10.35 27.29 -1.68
C LYS A 502 -10.20 25.82 -1.99
N ALA A 503 -9.50 25.55 -3.07
CA ALA A 503 -9.12 24.20 -3.45
C ALA A 503 -7.64 24.14 -3.86
N LYS A 504 -7.10 22.94 -3.86
CA LYS A 504 -5.79 22.59 -4.38
C LYS A 504 -5.99 21.66 -5.57
N LEU A 505 -5.31 21.93 -6.70
CA LEU A 505 -5.30 21.00 -7.82
C LEU A 505 -4.35 19.84 -7.49
N ILE A 506 -4.88 18.62 -7.39
CA ILE A 506 -4.12 17.46 -6.95
C ILE A 506 -3.80 16.46 -8.06
N GLY A 507 -4.47 16.53 -9.19
CA GLY A 507 -4.23 15.58 -10.27
C GLY A 507 -4.88 15.95 -11.60
N VAL A 508 -4.78 15.01 -12.53
CA VAL A 508 -5.40 15.02 -13.85
C VAL A 508 -6.19 13.74 -13.99
N VAL A 509 -7.40 13.80 -14.54
CA VAL A 509 -8.22 12.61 -14.77
C VAL A 509 -7.47 11.56 -15.58
N ALA A 510 -7.64 10.28 -15.23
CA ALA A 510 -6.81 9.17 -15.75
C ALA A 510 -6.80 9.12 -17.29
N SER A 511 -7.96 9.26 -17.94
CA SER A 511 -8.09 9.28 -19.42
C SER A 511 -7.28 10.40 -20.09
N LYS A 512 -6.98 11.49 -19.40
CA LYS A 512 -6.23 12.65 -19.92
C LYS A 512 -4.74 12.63 -19.56
N LYS A 513 -4.31 11.82 -18.59
CA LYS A 513 -2.93 11.77 -18.11
C LYS A 513 -1.92 11.46 -19.23
N ASN A 514 -2.27 10.56 -20.13
CA ASN A 514 -1.40 10.12 -21.23
C ASN A 514 -1.68 10.81 -22.56
N THR A 515 -2.67 11.70 -22.66
CA THR A 515 -3.07 12.37 -23.91
C THR A 515 -2.68 13.84 -23.92
N LEU A 516 -2.76 14.54 -22.78
CA LEU A 516 -2.51 15.97 -22.71
C LEU A 516 -1.06 16.34 -23.09
N THR A 517 -0.94 17.20 -24.08
CA THR A 517 0.36 17.78 -24.51
C THR A 517 0.58 19.19 -23.97
N THR A 518 -0.50 19.88 -23.63
CA THR A 518 -0.49 21.23 -23.06
C THR A 518 -1.43 21.30 -21.86
N VAL A 519 -1.01 21.95 -20.82
CA VAL A 519 -1.78 22.19 -19.60
C VAL A 519 -1.77 23.67 -19.28
N ALA A 520 -2.97 24.26 -19.17
CA ALA A 520 -3.20 25.57 -18.58
C ALA A 520 -3.85 25.35 -17.22
N VAL A 521 -3.07 25.50 -16.14
CA VAL A 521 -3.56 25.28 -14.78
C VAL A 521 -4.44 26.45 -14.38
N PRO A 522 -5.77 26.25 -14.14
CA PRO A 522 -6.66 27.32 -13.76
C PRO A 522 -6.51 27.67 -12.27
N ASP A 523 -6.88 28.89 -11.90
CA ASP A 523 -6.91 29.38 -10.52
C ASP A 523 -8.33 29.53 -9.97
N LYS A 524 -9.33 29.13 -10.74
CA LYS A 524 -10.73 29.08 -10.36
C LYS A 524 -11.35 27.78 -10.83
N THR A 525 -12.25 27.25 -10.04
CA THR A 525 -13.04 26.05 -10.35
C THR A 525 -14.36 26.14 -9.58
N SER A 526 -15.28 25.22 -9.80
CA SER A 526 -16.52 25.11 -9.04
C SER A 526 -16.95 23.65 -8.91
N TYR A 527 -17.71 23.36 -7.87
CA TYR A 527 -18.36 22.08 -7.65
C TYR A 527 -19.82 22.32 -7.26
N LYS A 528 -20.77 21.76 -8.01
CA LYS A 528 -22.22 21.94 -7.79
C LYS A 528 -22.63 23.41 -7.55
N GLY A 529 -22.08 24.34 -8.34
CA GLY A 529 -22.35 25.77 -8.22
C GLY A 529 -21.58 26.52 -7.14
N TYR A 530 -20.85 25.84 -6.27
CA TYR A 530 -20.00 26.48 -5.26
C TYR A 530 -18.64 26.87 -5.85
N GLY A 531 -18.30 28.15 -5.79
CA GLY A 531 -17.06 28.68 -6.34
C GLY A 531 -15.83 28.31 -5.49
N LEU A 532 -14.73 27.94 -6.14
CA LEU A 532 -13.49 27.60 -5.46
C LEU A 532 -12.29 28.26 -6.15
N SER A 533 -11.44 28.91 -5.37
CA SER A 533 -10.18 29.47 -5.86
C SER A 533 -9.04 28.50 -5.63
N ALA A 534 -8.21 28.24 -6.65
CA ALA A 534 -7.06 27.36 -6.56
C ALA A 534 -5.77 28.18 -6.58
N SER A 535 -4.96 28.11 -5.54
CA SER A 535 -3.66 28.79 -5.46
C SER A 535 -2.47 27.84 -5.50
N GLU A 536 -2.72 26.53 -5.46
CA GLU A 536 -1.70 25.50 -5.37
C GLU A 536 -1.90 24.38 -6.38
N VAL A 537 -0.81 23.96 -7.00
CA VAL A 537 -0.66 22.66 -7.66
C VAL A 537 -0.06 21.70 -6.62
N GLY A 538 -0.79 20.69 -6.25
CA GLY A 538 -0.40 19.70 -5.24
C GLY A 538 0.85 18.91 -5.60
N ALA A 539 1.35 18.17 -4.64
CA ALA A 539 2.48 17.27 -4.84
C ALA A 539 2.12 16.21 -5.90
N LYS A 540 3.07 15.88 -6.78
CA LYS A 540 2.94 14.86 -7.85
C LYS A 540 1.78 15.08 -8.86
N ALA A 541 1.01 16.16 -8.81
CA ALA A 541 -0.23 16.38 -9.58
C ALA A 541 -0.12 16.10 -11.10
N PHE A 542 1.02 16.34 -11.71
CA PHE A 542 1.30 16.07 -13.13
C PHE A 542 2.53 15.17 -13.32
N MET A 543 2.87 14.36 -12.29
CA MET A 543 4.05 13.52 -12.34
C MET A 543 3.96 12.50 -13.47
N SER A 544 5.08 12.27 -14.18
CA SER A 544 5.21 11.27 -15.25
C SER A 544 4.33 11.47 -16.48
N MET A 545 3.76 12.66 -16.69
CA MET A 545 3.05 12.97 -17.93
C MET A 545 4.03 13.06 -19.11
N LYS A 546 4.34 11.90 -19.69
CA LYS A 546 5.41 11.75 -20.71
C LYS A 546 5.11 12.52 -22.02
N LYS A 547 3.83 12.77 -22.35
CA LYS A 547 3.42 13.54 -23.56
C LYS A 547 3.37 15.05 -23.33
N LEU A 548 3.34 15.54 -22.09
CA LEU A 548 3.21 16.95 -21.74
C LEU A 548 4.38 17.78 -22.26
N LYS A 549 4.10 18.76 -23.12
CA LYS A 549 5.08 19.63 -23.78
C LYS A 549 5.11 21.05 -23.17
N LYS A 550 3.93 21.59 -22.79
CA LYS A 550 3.79 22.99 -22.34
C LYS A 550 2.92 23.08 -21.10
N VAL A 551 3.35 23.91 -20.13
CA VAL A 551 2.57 24.23 -18.92
C VAL A 551 2.53 25.74 -18.73
N SER A 552 1.35 26.27 -18.47
CA SER A 552 1.10 27.63 -18.01
C SER A 552 0.25 27.62 -16.73
N PHE A 553 0.34 28.67 -15.94
CA PHE A 553 -0.39 28.84 -14.70
C PHE A 553 -1.18 30.13 -14.76
N ALA A 554 -2.45 30.09 -14.35
CA ALA A 554 -3.27 31.28 -14.12
C ALA A 554 -2.68 32.16 -13.00
N ALA A 555 -3.15 33.38 -12.90
CA ALA A 555 -2.55 34.39 -12.02
C ALA A 555 -2.62 34.05 -10.52
N GLY A 556 -3.68 33.33 -10.11
CA GLY A 556 -3.90 32.90 -8.74
C GLY A 556 -2.95 31.78 -8.28
N ILE A 557 -2.39 30.98 -9.18
CA ILE A 557 -1.49 29.88 -8.79
C ILE A 557 -0.17 30.44 -8.25
N LYS A 558 0.07 30.22 -6.95
CA LYS A 558 1.25 30.68 -6.21
C LYS A 558 2.23 29.56 -5.87
N THR A 559 1.73 28.35 -5.67
CA THR A 559 2.53 27.21 -5.20
C THR A 559 2.53 26.06 -6.21
N ILE A 560 3.72 25.51 -6.46
CA ILE A 560 3.91 24.25 -7.17
C ILE A 560 4.47 23.25 -6.15
N GLY A 561 3.74 22.19 -5.88
CA GLY A 561 4.05 21.16 -4.89
C GLY A 561 5.28 20.32 -5.23
N ALA A 562 5.69 19.50 -4.28
CA ALA A 562 6.83 18.59 -4.44
C ALA A 562 6.55 17.59 -5.58
N SER A 563 7.55 17.38 -6.44
CA SER A 563 7.47 16.44 -7.58
C SER A 563 6.31 16.71 -8.58
N ALA A 564 5.61 17.84 -8.51
CA ALA A 564 4.39 18.11 -9.27
C ALA A 564 4.50 17.82 -10.77
N PHE A 565 5.64 18.06 -11.39
CA PHE A 565 5.91 17.77 -12.81
C PHE A 565 7.14 16.86 -12.99
N SER A 566 7.50 16.09 -11.95
CA SER A 566 8.63 15.16 -12.03
C SER A 566 8.42 14.15 -13.15
N LYS A 567 9.49 13.80 -13.88
CA LYS A 567 9.47 12.85 -15.01
C LYS A 567 8.56 13.25 -16.20
N CYS A 568 8.14 14.51 -16.33
CA CYS A 568 7.49 15.03 -17.56
C CYS A 568 8.55 15.18 -18.66
N THR A 569 8.91 14.07 -19.31
CA THR A 569 10.13 13.99 -20.14
C THR A 569 10.08 14.84 -21.41
N LYS A 570 8.91 15.13 -21.96
CA LYS A 570 8.73 15.99 -23.15
C LYS A 570 8.48 17.45 -22.79
N LEU A 571 8.34 17.82 -21.51
CA LEU A 571 8.13 19.21 -21.08
C LEU A 571 9.28 20.10 -21.53
N ASN A 572 9.00 21.07 -22.40
CA ASN A 572 10.00 21.96 -22.98
C ASN A 572 9.76 23.45 -22.68
N LYS A 573 8.55 23.84 -22.33
CA LYS A 573 8.17 25.23 -22.05
C LYS A 573 7.36 25.33 -20.74
N ILE A 574 7.82 26.19 -19.82
CA ILE A 574 7.14 26.48 -18.55
C ILE A 574 7.36 27.96 -18.17
N SER A 575 6.32 28.58 -17.59
CA SER A 575 6.38 29.97 -17.10
C SER A 575 6.10 30.00 -15.59
N PHE A 576 6.87 30.80 -14.84
CA PHE A 576 6.73 31.01 -13.40
C PHE A 576 6.27 32.44 -13.04
N LYS A 577 5.53 33.14 -13.90
CA LYS A 577 5.21 34.58 -13.76
C LYS A 577 4.71 34.95 -12.36
N ASN A 578 3.74 34.20 -11.82
CA ASN A 578 3.10 34.49 -10.53
C ASN A 578 3.47 33.50 -9.41
N VAL A 579 4.27 32.48 -9.71
CA VAL A 579 4.67 31.46 -8.74
C VAL A 579 5.63 32.04 -7.71
N THR A 580 5.37 31.79 -6.44
CA THR A 580 6.21 32.18 -5.29
C THR A 580 6.98 31.02 -4.70
N THR A 581 6.39 29.81 -4.75
CA THR A 581 6.94 28.59 -4.15
C THR A 581 7.05 27.49 -5.19
N ILE A 582 8.21 26.80 -5.23
CA ILE A 582 8.43 25.61 -6.05
C ILE A 582 8.96 24.52 -5.14
N GLY A 583 8.24 23.43 -5.01
CA GLY A 583 8.56 22.28 -4.16
C GLY A 583 9.81 21.54 -4.59
N GLY A 584 10.34 20.71 -3.69
CA GLY A 584 11.46 19.82 -3.99
C GLY A 584 11.09 18.84 -5.11
N LYS A 585 12.07 18.47 -5.96
CA LYS A 585 11.90 17.57 -7.12
C LYS A 585 10.81 18.01 -8.12
N ALA A 586 10.20 19.21 -8.00
CA ALA A 586 9.03 19.63 -8.79
C ALA A 586 9.17 19.40 -10.30
N PHE A 587 10.37 19.54 -10.86
CA PHE A 587 10.69 19.32 -12.28
C PHE A 587 11.84 18.33 -12.48
N ALA A 588 12.08 17.45 -11.51
CA ALA A 588 13.14 16.44 -11.63
C ALA A 588 12.87 15.52 -12.81
N GLY A 589 13.90 15.24 -13.63
CA GLY A 589 13.75 14.38 -14.79
C GLY A 589 12.96 14.96 -15.98
N CYS A 590 12.65 16.25 -15.98
CA CYS A 590 12.07 16.94 -17.15
C CYS A 590 13.12 17.08 -18.26
N LYS A 591 13.40 15.95 -18.95
CA LYS A 591 14.49 15.84 -19.93
C LYS A 591 14.35 16.81 -21.12
N GLY A 592 13.11 17.27 -21.42
CA GLY A 592 12.77 18.17 -22.53
C GLY A 592 13.09 19.64 -22.32
N LEU A 593 13.21 20.13 -21.07
CA LEU A 593 13.42 21.53 -20.76
C LEU A 593 14.76 22.04 -21.34
N LYS A 594 14.70 23.07 -22.21
CA LYS A 594 15.87 23.65 -22.86
C LYS A 594 16.39 24.92 -22.14
N LYS A 595 15.47 25.79 -21.71
CA LYS A 595 15.77 27.05 -21.00
C LYS A 595 14.78 27.19 -19.84
N VAL A 596 15.25 27.61 -18.66
CA VAL A 596 14.42 27.87 -17.49
C VAL A 596 14.74 29.24 -16.91
N THR A 597 13.71 30.08 -16.77
CA THR A 597 13.78 31.35 -16.05
C THR A 597 12.91 31.24 -14.80
N ILE A 598 13.55 31.24 -13.62
CA ILE A 598 12.85 31.24 -12.35
C ILE A 598 12.17 32.57 -12.13
N GLY A 599 10.89 32.55 -11.78
CA GLY A 599 10.07 33.74 -11.62
C GLY A 599 10.61 34.73 -10.60
N SER A 600 10.30 35.99 -10.83
CA SER A 600 10.79 37.10 -9.98
C SER A 600 10.24 37.06 -8.55
N LYS A 601 9.13 36.33 -8.30
CA LYS A 601 8.49 36.20 -6.99
C LYS A 601 9.02 35.00 -6.18
N VAL A 602 9.71 34.04 -6.82
CA VAL A 602 10.28 32.84 -6.15
C VAL A 602 11.41 33.24 -5.22
N THR A 603 11.34 32.76 -3.96
CA THR A 603 12.34 33.10 -2.92
C THR A 603 13.38 32.01 -2.68
N LYS A 604 13.07 30.76 -3.04
CA LYS A 604 13.97 29.61 -2.83
C LYS A 604 13.82 28.61 -3.97
N ILE A 605 14.91 28.01 -4.40
CA ILE A 605 14.91 26.81 -5.23
C ILE A 605 15.20 25.63 -4.31
N ASN A 606 14.24 24.75 -4.14
CA ASN A 606 14.33 23.62 -3.22
C ASN A 606 15.26 22.51 -3.74
N SER A 607 15.47 21.47 -2.92
CA SER A 607 16.36 20.36 -3.28
C SER A 607 15.84 19.60 -4.50
N ASN A 608 16.75 19.17 -5.38
CA ASN A 608 16.49 18.40 -6.59
C ASN A 608 15.48 19.02 -7.58
N THR A 609 15.06 20.26 -7.44
CA THR A 609 13.95 20.87 -8.22
C THR A 609 14.05 20.62 -9.72
N PHE A 610 15.22 20.74 -10.34
CA PHE A 610 15.50 20.53 -11.76
C PHE A 610 16.56 19.44 -12.00
N SER A 611 16.73 18.52 -11.06
CA SER A 611 17.71 17.44 -11.20
C SER A 611 17.38 16.57 -12.42
N GLY A 612 18.38 16.21 -13.23
CA GLY A 612 18.18 15.35 -14.40
C GLY A 612 17.51 16.01 -15.61
N CYS A 613 17.41 17.33 -15.67
CA CYS A 613 16.94 18.07 -16.86
C CYS A 613 18.02 18.05 -17.94
N LYS A 614 18.20 16.89 -18.62
CA LYS A 614 19.36 16.62 -19.49
C LYS A 614 19.53 17.60 -20.66
N LYS A 615 18.42 18.17 -21.21
CA LYS A 615 18.47 19.15 -22.33
C LYS A 615 18.59 20.61 -21.87
N LEU A 616 18.58 20.90 -20.55
CA LEU A 616 18.65 22.25 -20.02
C LEU A 616 20.02 22.88 -20.35
N SER A 617 20.01 23.92 -21.17
CA SER A 617 21.22 24.64 -21.64
C SER A 617 21.46 25.97 -20.93
N LYS A 618 20.37 26.62 -20.47
CA LYS A 618 20.45 27.92 -19.77
C LYS A 618 19.46 27.94 -18.61
N VAL A 619 19.93 28.40 -17.45
CA VAL A 619 19.09 28.74 -16.30
C VAL A 619 19.29 30.18 -15.87
N THR A 620 18.18 30.90 -15.65
CA THR A 620 18.19 32.24 -15.08
C THR A 620 17.48 32.22 -13.73
N ILE A 621 18.20 32.49 -12.65
CA ILE A 621 17.68 32.54 -11.30
C ILE A 621 17.01 33.86 -11.04
N GLY A 622 15.79 33.87 -10.56
CA GLY A 622 14.97 35.05 -10.31
C GLY A 622 15.56 36.02 -9.29
N LYS A 623 15.14 37.27 -9.37
CA LYS A 623 15.72 38.38 -8.58
C LYS A 623 15.51 38.25 -7.07
N LYS A 624 14.46 37.56 -6.59
CA LYS A 624 14.16 37.38 -5.16
C LYS A 624 14.70 36.06 -4.57
N VAL A 625 15.24 35.14 -5.38
CA VAL A 625 15.77 33.87 -4.90
C VAL A 625 16.94 34.07 -3.96
N LYS A 626 16.81 33.67 -2.68
CA LYS A 626 17.84 33.78 -1.64
C LYS A 626 18.77 32.57 -1.59
N SER A 627 18.26 31.36 -1.95
CA SER A 627 19.05 30.13 -1.88
C SER A 627 18.74 29.15 -3.01
N ILE A 628 19.79 28.41 -3.43
CA ILE A 628 19.73 27.31 -4.38
C ILE A 628 20.01 26.01 -3.59
N GLY A 629 19.04 25.10 -3.56
CA GLY A 629 19.03 23.89 -2.74
C GLY A 629 20.01 22.80 -3.18
N LYS A 630 20.16 21.75 -2.34
CA LYS A 630 21.01 20.58 -2.63
C LYS A 630 20.53 19.90 -3.92
N ASN A 631 21.46 19.55 -4.81
CA ASN A 631 21.19 18.88 -6.09
C ASN A 631 20.22 19.64 -7.04
N ALA A 632 19.91 20.91 -6.83
CA ALA A 632 18.83 21.60 -7.53
C ALA A 632 18.88 21.47 -9.06
N PHE A 633 20.08 21.44 -9.65
CA PHE A 633 20.34 21.26 -11.09
C PHE A 633 21.27 20.07 -11.38
N LYS A 634 21.46 19.14 -10.43
CA LYS A 634 22.35 17.97 -10.61
C LYS A 634 21.99 17.17 -11.87
N LYS A 635 23.00 16.74 -12.63
CA LYS A 635 22.84 15.95 -13.88
C LYS A 635 22.10 16.70 -15.01
N CYS A 636 22.19 18.06 -15.09
CA CYS A 636 21.77 18.84 -16.25
C CYS A 636 22.90 18.88 -17.29
N SER A 637 23.15 17.74 -17.94
CA SER A 637 24.37 17.47 -18.72
C SER A 637 24.64 18.43 -19.90
N LYS A 638 23.61 19.15 -20.40
CA LYS A 638 23.74 20.15 -21.47
C LYS A 638 23.82 21.60 -20.95
N LEU A 639 23.85 21.85 -19.62
CA LEU A 639 23.84 23.18 -19.02
C LEU A 639 25.13 23.94 -19.36
N LYS A 640 25.00 25.03 -20.12
CA LYS A 640 26.10 25.88 -20.59
C LYS A 640 26.15 27.22 -19.85
N THR A 641 24.98 27.79 -19.51
CA THR A 641 24.89 29.15 -18.96
C THR A 641 24.04 29.14 -17.68
N VAL A 642 24.62 29.72 -16.62
CA VAL A 642 23.96 29.92 -15.32
C VAL A 642 23.96 31.41 -14.99
N VAL A 643 22.78 32.01 -14.83
CA VAL A 643 22.64 33.40 -14.37
C VAL A 643 22.13 33.40 -12.94
N ILE A 644 22.96 33.85 -12.00
CA ILE A 644 22.68 33.93 -10.57
C ILE A 644 21.99 35.24 -10.26
N GLY A 645 20.78 35.20 -9.70
CA GLY A 645 19.96 36.38 -9.38
C GLY A 645 20.52 37.28 -8.29
N LYS A 646 19.98 38.52 -8.20
CA LYS A 646 20.49 39.58 -7.32
C LYS A 646 20.50 39.21 -5.83
N ALA A 647 19.51 38.44 -5.35
CA ALA A 647 19.32 38.14 -3.92
C ALA A 647 20.02 36.86 -3.45
N VAL A 648 20.65 36.07 -4.33
CA VAL A 648 21.22 34.77 -3.96
C VAL A 648 22.34 34.96 -2.92
N LYS A 649 22.12 34.40 -1.73
CA LYS A 649 23.07 34.37 -0.62
C LYS A 649 23.79 33.03 -0.51
N THR A 650 23.10 31.92 -0.88
CA THR A 650 23.60 30.56 -0.65
C THR A 650 23.44 29.68 -1.90
N ILE A 651 24.51 28.95 -2.23
CA ILE A 651 24.50 27.83 -3.18
C ILE A 651 24.87 26.58 -2.40
N SER A 652 23.91 25.63 -2.30
CA SER A 652 24.05 24.42 -1.49
C SER A 652 24.95 23.37 -2.15
N ALA A 653 25.30 22.33 -1.39
CA ALA A 653 26.14 21.22 -1.87
C ALA A 653 25.50 20.54 -3.10
N LYS A 654 26.34 20.14 -4.04
CA LYS A 654 25.98 19.43 -5.27
C LYS A 654 24.92 20.14 -6.14
N ALA A 655 24.65 21.45 -5.93
CA ALA A 655 23.59 22.19 -6.64
C ALA A 655 23.71 22.09 -8.17
N PHE A 656 24.95 22.08 -8.71
CA PHE A 656 25.29 21.91 -10.13
C PHE A 656 26.28 20.76 -10.33
N ALA A 657 26.12 19.68 -9.56
CA ALA A 657 27.00 18.52 -9.71
C ALA A 657 26.70 17.77 -11.02
N SER A 658 27.76 17.26 -11.64
CA SER A 658 27.70 16.58 -12.95
C SER A 658 27.27 17.46 -14.14
N ASP A 659 27.25 18.78 -13.97
CA ASP A 659 26.95 19.76 -15.03
C ASP A 659 28.25 20.22 -15.71
N ASN A 660 28.92 19.29 -16.36
CA ASN A 660 30.29 19.45 -16.83
C ASN A 660 30.48 20.43 -18.01
N LYS A 661 29.38 20.88 -18.63
CA LYS A 661 29.40 21.74 -19.84
C LYS A 661 29.19 23.22 -19.54
N ILE A 662 29.21 23.66 -18.27
CA ILE A 662 29.03 25.07 -17.91
C ILE A 662 30.21 25.90 -18.45
N LYS A 663 29.90 26.83 -19.36
CA LYS A 663 30.84 27.75 -19.98
C LYS A 663 30.76 29.16 -19.40
N THR A 664 29.62 29.57 -18.84
CA THR A 664 29.40 30.92 -18.33
C THR A 664 28.58 30.91 -17.05
N ILE A 665 29.05 31.58 -16.02
CA ILE A 665 28.33 31.88 -14.78
C ILE A 665 28.31 33.41 -14.60
N THR A 666 27.10 33.99 -14.59
CA THR A 666 26.90 35.43 -14.44
C THR A 666 26.28 35.76 -13.09
N PHE A 667 26.84 36.65 -12.33
CA PHE A 667 26.34 37.13 -11.05
C PHE A 667 25.67 38.49 -11.20
N LYS A 668 24.35 38.59 -10.94
CA LYS A 668 23.58 39.85 -11.04
C LYS A 668 23.62 40.72 -9.77
N GLY A 669 24.07 40.16 -8.64
CA GLY A 669 24.06 40.86 -7.35
C GLY A 669 25.27 40.58 -6.49
N LYS A 670 25.43 41.36 -5.42
CA LYS A 670 26.59 41.34 -4.51
C LYS A 670 26.41 40.48 -3.25
N LYS A 671 25.23 39.84 -3.07
CA LYS A 671 24.82 39.24 -1.79
C LYS A 671 25.31 37.80 -1.54
N LEU A 672 26.17 37.22 -2.39
CA LEU A 672 26.64 35.83 -2.25
C LEU A 672 27.52 35.69 -0.99
N LYS A 673 27.00 34.93 0.01
CA LYS A 673 27.70 34.71 1.30
C LYS A 673 28.28 33.31 1.44
N LYS A 674 27.59 32.29 0.90
CA LYS A 674 27.91 30.86 1.15
C LYS A 674 27.83 30.02 -0.13
N VAL A 675 28.94 29.38 -0.49
CA VAL A 675 29.00 28.35 -1.54
C VAL A 675 29.53 27.08 -0.88
N LYS A 676 28.68 26.04 -0.79
CA LYS A 676 29.04 24.78 -0.13
C LYS A 676 30.02 23.96 -0.97
N LYS A 677 30.85 23.16 -0.31
CA LYS A 677 31.76 22.22 -0.98
C LYS A 677 30.99 21.38 -2.02
N ASN A 678 31.61 21.11 -3.17
CA ASN A 678 31.04 20.35 -4.28
C ASN A 678 29.76 20.96 -4.91
N SER A 679 29.45 22.24 -4.73
CA SER A 679 28.29 22.89 -5.38
C SER A 679 28.34 22.80 -6.91
N PHE A 680 29.51 22.77 -7.48
CA PHE A 680 29.81 22.58 -8.91
C PHE A 680 30.68 21.34 -9.11
N SER A 681 30.65 20.76 -10.31
CA SER A 681 31.49 19.61 -10.63
C SER A 681 32.97 19.96 -10.60
N LYS A 682 33.83 18.99 -10.29
CA LYS A 682 35.33 19.18 -10.31
C LYS A 682 35.81 19.73 -11.66
N LYS A 683 35.20 19.24 -12.77
CA LYS A 683 35.54 19.72 -14.13
C LYS A 683 35.22 21.20 -14.32
N VAL A 684 34.07 21.70 -13.85
CA VAL A 684 33.73 23.14 -13.94
C VAL A 684 34.69 23.97 -13.10
N VAL A 685 35.04 23.54 -11.90
CA VAL A 685 36.02 24.23 -11.04
C VAL A 685 37.39 24.29 -11.73
N LYS A 686 37.86 23.20 -12.33
CA LYS A 686 39.09 23.16 -13.14
C LYS A 686 39.01 24.13 -14.33
N ASN A 687 37.87 24.15 -15.03
CA ASN A 687 37.66 25.05 -16.17
C ASN A 687 37.60 26.53 -15.76
N ILE A 688 37.16 26.88 -14.55
CA ILE A 688 37.21 28.24 -14.03
C ILE A 688 38.68 28.65 -13.79
N LYS A 689 39.47 27.77 -13.17
CA LYS A 689 40.92 28.02 -12.94
C LYS A 689 41.66 28.26 -14.26
N SER A 690 41.38 27.46 -15.29
CA SER A 690 42.00 27.60 -16.62
C SER A 690 41.30 28.63 -17.53
N LYS A 691 40.45 29.50 -17.01
CA LYS A 691 39.69 30.54 -17.74
C LYS A 691 38.74 30.01 -18.84
N LYS A 692 38.62 28.69 -19.01
CA LYS A 692 37.67 28.04 -19.97
C LYS A 692 36.19 28.22 -19.58
N THR A 693 35.89 28.48 -18.30
CA THR A 693 34.54 28.91 -17.83
C THR A 693 34.61 30.39 -17.44
N LYS A 694 33.86 31.23 -18.16
CA LYS A 694 33.83 32.68 -17.94
C LYS A 694 32.95 33.05 -16.76
N LEU A 695 33.46 33.78 -15.79
CA LEU A 695 32.74 34.42 -14.69
C LEU A 695 32.42 35.86 -15.07
N LYS A 696 31.17 36.27 -15.07
CA LYS A 696 30.71 37.61 -15.48
C LYS A 696 29.84 38.26 -14.41
N GLY A 697 29.69 39.58 -14.51
CA GLY A 697 28.81 40.38 -13.68
C GLY A 697 29.48 40.98 -12.46
N ASN A 698 28.79 41.06 -11.33
CA ASN A 698 29.25 41.78 -10.15
C ASN A 698 30.60 41.30 -9.63
N LYS A 699 31.61 42.16 -9.65
CA LYS A 699 33.01 41.87 -9.26
C LYS A 699 33.11 41.32 -7.82
N LYS A 700 32.37 41.90 -6.84
CA LYS A 700 32.35 41.45 -5.43
C LYS A 700 31.81 40.00 -5.29
N ALA A 701 30.76 39.67 -6.04
CA ALA A 701 30.21 38.31 -6.02
C ALA A 701 31.15 37.29 -6.70
N VAL A 702 31.80 37.68 -7.79
CA VAL A 702 32.81 36.83 -8.45
C VAL A 702 34.00 36.58 -7.52
N LYS A 703 34.50 37.62 -6.81
CA LYS A 703 35.57 37.47 -5.81
C LYS A 703 35.15 36.52 -4.66
N ALA A 704 33.95 36.74 -4.12
CA ALA A 704 33.40 35.86 -3.08
C ALA A 704 33.21 34.40 -3.55
N PHE A 705 32.75 34.18 -4.77
CA PHE A 705 32.59 32.86 -5.37
C PHE A 705 33.92 32.15 -5.54
N LYS A 706 34.95 32.81 -6.10
CA LYS A 706 36.31 32.28 -6.22
C LYS A 706 36.88 31.90 -4.86
N LYS A 707 36.84 32.81 -3.86
CA LYS A 707 37.34 32.59 -2.48
C LYS A 707 36.72 31.36 -1.86
N LYS A 708 35.37 31.15 -1.97
CA LYS A 708 34.66 30.01 -1.38
C LYS A 708 34.95 28.67 -2.07
N LEU A 709 35.36 28.68 -3.32
CA LEU A 709 35.78 27.48 -4.06
C LEU A 709 37.29 27.27 -4.04
N LYS A 710 38.06 28.11 -3.29
CA LYS A 710 39.53 28.10 -3.24
C LYS A 710 40.16 28.20 -4.64
N ILE A 711 39.66 29.14 -5.45
CA ILE A 711 40.16 29.44 -6.78
C ILE A 711 40.92 30.74 -6.67
N LYS A 712 42.22 30.70 -6.97
CA LYS A 712 43.12 31.89 -7.10
C LYS A 712 42.69 32.75 -8.28
#